data_55b57cc1fa589e6b5c2abb13732eb904
#
_entry.id   55b57cc1fa589e6b5c2abb13732eb904
#
_cell.length_a   1.000
_cell.length_b   1.000
_cell.length_c   1.000
_cell.angle_alpha   90.00
_cell.angle_beta   90.00
_cell.angle_gamma   90.00
#
_symmetry.space_group_name_H-M   'P 1'
#
loop_
_entity.id
_entity.type
_entity.pdbx_description
1 polymer ?
#
loop_
_entity_poly.entity_id
_entity_poly.type
_entity_poly.pdbx_seq_one_letter_code
_entity_poly.pdbx_strand_id
1 'polypeptide(L)'
;MRLKDYELRFQDGGLEIWKNDVLLYFNHRPIYVSVKDYGGIQRFRDVPYDKVAECVDGSIQAEGRFITDNGSVLFVKDRYSIADEVLKIARTAIVEKVDEKDLGFQTKIFFYQAASDELRDYDYFSPGQWYQDNRYAASYCLGKNMDLEYYYRKETYSGIPMFAMQHKATGETIALSRWSPCTTLCSIDRTSNENYSYVDAKMTIGSFGVSKATPNAQVYTYYGHRMTVPLPETQCDGVAIDYIYPAMNGQQPVPGRGPWQAEQPLRNITWVHPMRAGFSQSYAVAVQMDRYDDFRAMMQATWRSAYARLKDRLFEVDNELLFNNIMKFFKTITQRFGTAYGTPFVAQLPDFDPQSFSAEIGFVGQQTGIGYQLLRWGVHNQDAEAMEKGLGILNYWTHETMTEHGVPKVWVHLSAHQFEPQPHWIREIADGLEAILDAYVFEKKRGVDHPEWLDYCVSTADWLVDKQNEDGSWFRAYHYDQTPCMDSKASTPTVIRFLIQMYLVTGKQAYRTAAIQAGNWTFEHEYLGFEYRGGTCDQSDVMDKESGIYCLFAFLALYDATEEPKWLEAACGAADYVETFTYVADFPVEFPYKHPFQRSHITGASQVTVGANGGDCYMAACSYVYYRLYLLTGDAHYCDFAEFLNKNCKQANDVDGATGYKYIGMINEGGAFSDQRYLGNYHWLPWCNYVEVDPASRFEDTFGLHEIADIEKLPLEERKRMNRIYDTYHPF
;
A
#
# COMPACT_ATOMS: atom_id res chain seq x y z
N MET A 1 27.21 -22.16 -10.66
CA MET A 1 27.12 -20.75 -10.14
C MET A 1 26.64 -20.81 -8.68
N ARG A 2 27.08 -19.91 -7.80
CA ARG A 2 26.71 -19.95 -6.37
C ARG A 2 26.23 -18.57 -5.88
N LEU A 3 25.08 -18.54 -5.20
CA LEU A 3 24.51 -17.37 -4.57
C LEU A 3 24.31 -17.65 -3.07
N LYS A 4 25.09 -17.03 -2.21
CA LYS A 4 25.13 -17.35 -0.75
C LYS A 4 25.33 -18.87 -0.55
N ASP A 5 24.42 -19.54 0.14
CA ASP A 5 24.43 -20.98 0.40
C ASP A 5 23.76 -21.81 -0.71
N TYR A 6 23.24 -21.15 -1.76
CA TYR A 6 22.55 -21.81 -2.85
C TYR A 6 23.49 -22.04 -4.04
N GLU A 7 23.50 -23.28 -4.52
CA GLU A 7 24.25 -23.70 -5.70
C GLU A 7 23.32 -23.93 -6.88
N LEU A 8 23.56 -23.20 -7.98
CA LEU A 8 22.83 -23.34 -9.23
C LEU A 8 23.60 -24.32 -10.14
N ARG A 9 22.94 -25.44 -10.47
CA ARG A 9 23.47 -26.49 -11.36
C ARG A 9 22.64 -26.55 -12.64
N PHE A 10 23.29 -26.58 -13.77
CA PHE A 10 22.65 -26.75 -15.08
C PHE A 10 22.91 -28.16 -15.58
N GLN A 11 21.84 -28.95 -15.76
CA GLN A 11 21.92 -30.35 -16.21
C GLN A 11 20.81 -30.58 -17.24
N ASP A 12 21.14 -31.31 -18.30
CA ASP A 12 20.22 -31.73 -19.37
C ASP A 12 19.37 -30.60 -19.96
N GLY A 13 19.93 -29.38 -20.03
CA GLY A 13 19.22 -28.18 -20.49
C GLY A 13 18.24 -27.58 -19.50
N GLY A 14 18.26 -28.03 -18.25
CA GLY A 14 17.47 -27.50 -17.13
C GLY A 14 18.33 -26.81 -16.08
N LEU A 15 17.69 -26.29 -15.06
CA LEU A 15 18.27 -25.63 -13.89
C LEU A 15 17.80 -26.28 -12.60
N GLU A 16 18.72 -26.55 -11.70
CA GLU A 16 18.46 -27.01 -10.34
C GLU A 16 19.15 -26.07 -9.34
N ILE A 17 18.51 -25.84 -8.21
CA ILE A 17 18.98 -24.99 -7.11
C ILE A 17 19.08 -25.82 -5.83
N TRP A 18 20.28 -25.98 -5.37
CA TRP A 18 20.65 -26.85 -4.25
C TRP A 18 21.15 -26.02 -3.06
N LYS A 19 20.84 -26.49 -1.83
CA LYS A 19 21.40 -25.98 -0.56
C LYS A 19 21.76 -27.15 0.33
N ASN A 20 23.03 -27.24 0.77
CA ASN A 20 23.54 -28.33 1.62
C ASN A 20 23.17 -29.73 1.07
N ASP A 21 23.38 -29.94 -0.22
CA ASP A 21 23.06 -31.17 -0.96
C ASP A 21 21.56 -31.55 -1.00
N VAL A 22 20.66 -30.62 -0.65
CA VAL A 22 19.22 -30.78 -0.79
C VAL A 22 18.76 -29.96 -2.01
N LEU A 23 18.04 -30.59 -2.93
CA LEU A 23 17.37 -29.91 -4.03
C LEU A 23 16.17 -29.14 -3.47
N LEU A 24 16.16 -27.82 -3.65
CA LEU A 24 15.08 -26.96 -3.17
C LEU A 24 14.15 -26.52 -4.31
N TYR A 25 14.74 -26.04 -5.39
CA TYR A 25 13.99 -25.51 -6.54
C TYR A 25 14.55 -26.08 -7.83
N PHE A 26 13.68 -26.23 -8.82
CA PHE A 26 14.13 -26.69 -10.14
C PHE A 26 13.30 -26.12 -11.28
N ASN A 27 13.89 -26.15 -12.48
CA ASN A 27 13.21 -25.95 -13.74
C ASN A 27 13.95 -26.78 -14.82
N HIS A 28 13.50 -28.00 -15.07
CA HIS A 28 14.13 -28.89 -16.04
C HIS A 28 13.82 -28.49 -17.48
N ARG A 29 12.81 -27.61 -17.71
CA ARG A 29 12.37 -27.17 -19.05
C ARG A 29 12.12 -25.66 -19.05
N PRO A 30 13.19 -24.83 -18.98
CA PRO A 30 13.07 -23.40 -18.69
C PRO A 30 12.45 -22.56 -19.81
N ILE A 31 12.42 -23.06 -21.03
CA ILE A 31 11.81 -22.36 -22.16
C ILE A 31 10.32 -22.69 -22.20
N TYR A 32 9.52 -21.91 -21.47
CA TYR A 32 8.07 -21.97 -21.52
C TYR A 32 7.53 -20.95 -22.52
N VAL A 33 6.67 -21.39 -23.42
CA VAL A 33 5.97 -20.51 -24.38
C VAL A 33 4.48 -20.87 -24.39
N SER A 34 3.64 -19.86 -24.19
CA SER A 34 2.21 -19.94 -24.40
C SER A 34 1.86 -19.26 -25.72
N VAL A 35 1.19 -19.95 -26.61
CA VAL A 35 0.86 -19.49 -27.97
C VAL A 35 -0.63 -19.36 -28.14
N LYS A 36 -1.11 -18.23 -28.58
CA LYS A 36 -2.50 -18.00 -28.97
C LYS A 36 -2.65 -18.15 -30.47
N ASP A 37 -3.60 -18.96 -30.93
CA ASP A 37 -3.93 -19.11 -32.34
C ASP A 37 -5.13 -18.23 -32.76
N TYR A 38 -5.38 -18.15 -34.07
CA TYR A 38 -6.52 -17.43 -34.63
C TYR A 38 -7.87 -18.03 -34.27
N GLY A 39 -7.92 -19.30 -33.86
CA GLY A 39 -9.12 -19.95 -33.32
C GLY A 39 -9.46 -19.52 -31.89
N GLY A 40 -8.65 -18.64 -31.30
CA GLY A 40 -8.83 -18.17 -29.92
C GLY A 40 -8.31 -19.16 -28.86
N ILE A 41 -7.69 -20.26 -29.27
CA ILE A 41 -7.15 -21.26 -28.37
C ILE A 41 -5.74 -20.84 -27.98
N GLN A 42 -5.47 -20.82 -26.69
CA GLN A 42 -4.12 -20.60 -26.17
C GLN A 42 -3.55 -21.93 -25.66
N ARG A 43 -2.42 -22.32 -26.22
CA ARG A 43 -1.71 -23.55 -25.87
C ARG A 43 -0.34 -23.18 -25.32
N PHE A 44 0.15 -23.98 -24.39
CA PHE A 44 1.50 -23.78 -23.86
C PHE A 44 2.27 -25.10 -23.86
N ARG A 45 3.57 -24.96 -23.91
CA ARG A 45 4.52 -26.06 -23.76
C ARG A 45 5.83 -25.50 -23.25
N ASP A 46 6.60 -26.34 -22.57
CA ASP A 46 7.96 -26.05 -22.14
C ASP A 46 8.97 -27.00 -22.81
N VAL A 47 10.19 -26.52 -22.98
CA VAL A 47 11.30 -27.30 -23.54
C VAL A 47 12.60 -26.95 -22.79
N PRO A 48 13.57 -27.90 -22.74
CA PRO A 48 14.90 -27.61 -22.19
C PRO A 48 15.68 -26.67 -23.08
N TYR A 49 16.80 -26.13 -22.57
CA TYR A 49 17.78 -25.43 -23.40
C TYR A 49 18.50 -26.41 -24.32
N ASP A 50 18.80 -25.97 -25.55
CA ASP A 50 19.66 -26.71 -26.50
C ASP A 50 21.13 -26.58 -26.13
N LYS A 51 21.50 -25.42 -25.50
CA LYS A 51 22.88 -25.12 -25.15
C LYS A 51 22.95 -24.27 -23.89
N VAL A 52 23.90 -24.63 -22.99
CA VAL A 52 24.27 -23.87 -21.81
C VAL A 52 25.76 -23.68 -21.78
N ALA A 53 26.25 -22.47 -21.56
CA ALA A 53 27.68 -22.14 -21.54
C ALA A 53 27.97 -21.10 -20.46
N GLU A 54 29.08 -21.29 -19.77
CA GLU A 54 29.67 -20.28 -18.88
C GLU A 54 30.39 -19.21 -19.66
N CYS A 55 30.19 -17.96 -19.33
CA CYS A 55 30.82 -16.80 -19.92
C CYS A 55 32.10 -16.42 -19.14
N VAL A 56 32.97 -15.61 -19.76
CA VAL A 56 34.22 -15.16 -19.13
C VAL A 56 34.01 -14.37 -17.83
N ASP A 57 32.88 -13.71 -17.67
CA ASP A 57 32.48 -12.95 -16.47
C ASP A 57 31.81 -13.80 -15.40
N GLY A 58 31.78 -15.12 -15.54
CA GLY A 58 31.16 -16.05 -14.62
C GLY A 58 29.61 -16.13 -14.72
N SER A 59 29.01 -15.38 -15.65
CA SER A 59 27.57 -15.55 -15.96
C SER A 59 27.36 -16.80 -16.81
N ILE A 60 26.13 -17.33 -16.77
CA ILE A 60 25.73 -18.46 -17.62
C ILE A 60 24.82 -17.93 -18.73
N GLN A 61 25.14 -18.30 -19.97
CA GLN A 61 24.24 -18.10 -21.10
C GLN A 61 23.63 -19.44 -21.49
N ALA A 62 22.27 -19.45 -21.59
CA ALA A 62 21.50 -20.60 -22.01
C ALA A 62 20.61 -20.22 -23.19
N GLU A 63 20.48 -21.09 -24.18
CA GLU A 63 19.72 -20.80 -25.39
C GLU A 63 19.05 -22.05 -25.94
N GLY A 64 17.90 -21.87 -26.62
CA GLY A 64 17.22 -22.96 -27.29
C GLY A 64 16.10 -22.47 -28.19
N ARG A 65 15.53 -23.39 -28.96
CA ARG A 65 14.43 -23.11 -29.88
C ARG A 65 13.14 -23.78 -29.44
N PHE A 66 12.10 -23.02 -29.50
CA PHE A 66 10.73 -23.48 -29.29
C PHE A 66 10.01 -23.52 -30.65
N ILE A 67 9.40 -24.64 -30.99
CA ILE A 67 8.63 -24.80 -32.22
C ILE A 67 7.17 -25.00 -31.84
N THR A 68 6.27 -24.13 -32.32
CA THR A 68 4.83 -24.25 -32.08
C THR A 68 4.22 -25.44 -32.79
N ASP A 69 3.01 -25.83 -32.40
CA ASP A 69 2.30 -26.90 -33.07
C ASP A 69 1.99 -26.60 -34.54
N ASN A 70 1.89 -25.32 -34.90
CA ASN A 70 1.67 -24.87 -36.28
C ASN A 70 2.97 -24.65 -37.05
N GLY A 71 4.13 -24.71 -36.41
CA GLY A 71 5.45 -24.61 -37.05
C GLY A 71 6.12 -23.22 -37.03
N SER A 72 5.59 -22.27 -36.22
CA SER A 72 6.34 -21.06 -35.88
C SER A 72 7.55 -21.42 -35.01
N VAL A 73 8.64 -20.64 -35.12
CA VAL A 73 9.89 -20.88 -34.39
C VAL A 73 10.26 -19.64 -33.59
N LEU A 74 10.48 -19.83 -32.30
CA LEU A 74 11.03 -18.83 -31.40
C LEU A 74 12.43 -19.26 -30.94
N PHE A 75 13.40 -18.36 -31.02
CA PHE A 75 14.69 -18.52 -30.38
C PHE A 75 14.69 -17.79 -29.03
N VAL A 76 14.96 -18.55 -27.95
CA VAL A 76 15.01 -18.01 -26.59
C VAL A 76 16.42 -18.07 -26.07
N LYS A 77 16.85 -16.96 -25.50
CA LYS A 77 18.16 -16.79 -24.89
C LYS A 77 18.01 -16.19 -23.51
N ASP A 78 18.58 -16.88 -22.52
CA ASP A 78 18.63 -16.44 -21.13
C ASP A 78 20.07 -16.20 -20.68
N ARG A 79 20.26 -15.16 -19.86
CA ARG A 79 21.51 -14.91 -19.17
C ARG A 79 21.27 -14.90 -17.67
N TYR A 80 22.00 -15.74 -16.96
CA TYR A 80 22.00 -15.85 -15.51
C TYR A 80 23.26 -15.17 -14.97
N SER A 81 23.10 -14.23 -14.06
CA SER A 81 24.21 -13.53 -13.41
C SER A 81 23.85 -13.19 -11.96
N ILE A 82 24.84 -13.07 -11.09
CA ILE A 82 24.63 -12.63 -9.71
C ILE A 82 25.01 -11.16 -9.62
N ALA A 83 24.10 -10.35 -9.10
CA ALA A 83 24.31 -8.94 -8.82
C ALA A 83 23.44 -8.53 -7.63
N ASP A 84 23.93 -7.62 -6.78
CA ASP A 84 23.20 -7.10 -5.61
C ASP A 84 22.64 -8.22 -4.70
N GLU A 85 23.41 -9.28 -4.49
CA GLU A 85 23.03 -10.47 -3.71
C GLU A 85 21.76 -11.21 -4.18
N VAL A 86 21.36 -11.03 -5.44
CA VAL A 86 20.26 -11.76 -6.07
C VAL A 86 20.71 -12.37 -7.40
N LEU A 87 19.99 -13.39 -7.85
CA LEU A 87 20.16 -13.96 -9.18
C LEU A 87 19.34 -13.14 -10.19
N LYS A 88 20.03 -12.52 -11.14
CA LYS A 88 19.39 -11.87 -12.30
C LYS A 88 19.23 -12.87 -13.43
N ILE A 89 18.01 -12.98 -13.95
CA ILE A 89 17.71 -13.74 -15.16
C ILE A 89 17.19 -12.77 -16.21
N ALA A 90 17.94 -12.58 -17.29
CA ALA A 90 17.55 -11.75 -18.42
C ALA A 90 17.20 -12.64 -19.61
N ARG A 91 15.93 -12.58 -20.04
CA ARG A 91 15.40 -13.35 -21.18
C ARG A 91 15.20 -12.48 -22.41
N THR A 92 15.57 -13.03 -23.56
CA THR A 92 15.18 -12.51 -24.88
C THR A 92 14.58 -13.64 -25.69
N ALA A 93 13.39 -13.44 -26.24
CA ALA A 93 12.74 -14.36 -27.17
C ALA A 93 12.53 -13.65 -28.51
N ILE A 94 13.00 -14.27 -29.60
CA ILE A 94 12.96 -13.73 -30.97
C ILE A 94 12.15 -14.68 -31.84
N VAL A 95 11.18 -14.14 -32.56
CA VAL A 95 10.40 -14.90 -33.54
C VAL A 95 11.21 -15.03 -34.83
N GLU A 96 11.75 -16.24 -35.10
CA GLU A 96 12.56 -16.53 -36.29
C GLU A 96 11.70 -16.88 -37.51
N LYS A 97 10.62 -17.66 -37.30
CA LYS A 97 9.71 -18.10 -38.34
C LYS A 97 8.26 -18.03 -37.83
N VAL A 98 7.33 -17.74 -38.71
CA VAL A 98 5.91 -17.58 -38.40
C VAL A 98 5.07 -18.51 -39.27
N ASP A 99 4.13 -19.21 -38.66
CA ASP A 99 2.95 -19.79 -39.31
C ASP A 99 1.77 -18.83 -39.10
N GLU A 100 0.98 -18.61 -40.14
CA GLU A 100 -0.15 -17.68 -40.10
C GLU A 100 -1.26 -18.01 -39.09
N LYS A 101 -1.28 -19.24 -38.58
CA LYS A 101 -2.22 -19.67 -37.56
C LYS A 101 -1.86 -19.23 -36.15
N ASP A 102 -0.61 -18.83 -35.93
CA ASP A 102 -0.15 -18.38 -34.63
C ASP A 102 -0.28 -16.84 -34.53
N LEU A 103 -1.16 -16.38 -33.65
CA LEU A 103 -1.50 -14.97 -33.49
C LEU A 103 -0.49 -14.22 -32.58
N GLY A 104 -0.14 -14.84 -31.45
CA GLY A 104 0.72 -14.21 -30.45
C GLY A 104 1.26 -15.18 -29.41
N PHE A 105 2.15 -14.70 -28.55
CA PHE A 105 2.82 -15.54 -27.58
C PHE A 105 3.13 -14.81 -26.26
N GLN A 106 3.29 -15.60 -25.19
CA GLN A 106 3.86 -15.23 -23.91
C GLN A 106 5.02 -16.17 -23.58
N THR A 107 5.95 -15.69 -22.75
CA THR A 107 6.97 -16.55 -22.12
C THR A 107 6.92 -16.38 -20.61
N LYS A 108 7.50 -17.32 -19.85
CA LYS A 108 7.57 -17.18 -18.39
C LYS A 108 8.92 -17.67 -17.84
N ILE A 109 9.36 -17.03 -16.75
CA ILE A 109 10.41 -17.50 -15.86
C ILE A 109 9.73 -18.07 -14.63
N PHE A 110 10.08 -19.26 -14.22
CA PHE A 110 9.41 -19.98 -13.14
C PHE A 110 10.34 -20.98 -12.47
N PHE A 111 9.99 -21.34 -11.22
CA PHE A 111 10.69 -22.34 -10.44
C PHE A 111 9.68 -23.22 -9.71
N TYR A 112 9.83 -24.53 -9.89
CA TYR A 112 9.11 -25.52 -9.09
C TYR A 112 9.82 -25.74 -7.76
N GLN A 113 9.03 -25.99 -6.72
CA GLN A 113 9.50 -26.58 -5.48
C GLN A 113 9.82 -28.06 -5.71
N ALA A 114 10.93 -28.53 -5.13
CA ALA A 114 11.33 -29.94 -5.25
C ALA A 114 10.51 -30.87 -4.30
N ALA A 115 9.91 -30.32 -3.25
CA ALA A 115 9.06 -31.05 -2.34
C ALA A 115 7.65 -31.26 -2.92
N SER A 116 6.98 -32.36 -2.51
CA SER A 116 5.59 -32.66 -2.90
C SER A 116 4.61 -31.87 -2.02
N ASP A 117 4.69 -30.55 -2.04
CA ASP A 117 3.91 -29.66 -1.21
C ASP A 117 2.62 -29.21 -1.89
N GLU A 118 1.68 -28.71 -1.08
CA GLU A 118 0.47 -28.05 -1.51
C GLU A 118 0.63 -26.51 -1.42
N LEU A 119 -0.17 -25.77 -2.17
CA LEU A 119 -0.15 -24.31 -2.13
C LEU A 119 -0.31 -23.76 -0.69
N ARG A 120 -1.07 -24.44 0.17
CA ARG A 120 -1.31 -24.05 1.56
C ARG A 120 -0.14 -24.28 2.52
N ASP A 121 0.91 -25.02 2.08
CA ASP A 121 2.12 -25.23 2.88
C ASP A 121 3.05 -24.03 2.88
N TYR A 122 2.68 -23.00 2.12
CA TYR A 122 3.41 -21.76 1.96
C TYR A 122 2.62 -20.56 2.46
N ASP A 123 3.36 -19.55 2.94
CA ASP A 123 2.91 -18.18 3.05
C ASP A 123 3.38 -17.39 1.83
N TYR A 124 2.52 -16.51 1.34
CA TYR A 124 2.81 -15.70 0.16
C TYR A 124 2.79 -14.23 0.49
N PHE A 125 3.61 -13.47 -0.25
CA PHE A 125 3.66 -12.03 -0.14
C PHE A 125 3.68 -11.37 -1.52
N SER A 126 2.71 -10.51 -1.77
CA SER A 126 2.71 -9.54 -2.88
C SER A 126 2.22 -8.20 -2.32
N PRO A 127 3.04 -7.14 -2.39
CA PRO A 127 2.76 -5.85 -1.75
C PRO A 127 1.37 -5.30 -2.08
N GLY A 128 0.56 -5.08 -1.04
CA GLY A 128 -0.82 -4.60 -1.15
C GLY A 128 -1.83 -5.60 -1.73
N GLN A 129 -1.40 -6.79 -2.17
CA GLN A 129 -2.27 -7.76 -2.87
C GLN A 129 -2.42 -9.08 -2.15
N TRP A 130 -1.38 -9.56 -1.48
CA TRP A 130 -1.40 -10.86 -0.82
C TRP A 130 -0.48 -10.89 0.39
N TYR A 131 -1.03 -11.34 1.53
CA TYR A 131 -0.29 -11.57 2.78
C TYR A 131 -0.67 -12.92 3.37
N GLN A 132 0.33 -13.75 3.67
CA GLN A 132 0.18 -15.10 4.21
C GLN A 132 -0.78 -15.97 3.37
N ASP A 133 -1.89 -16.42 3.93
CA ASP A 133 -2.94 -17.19 3.26
C ASP A 133 -4.07 -16.30 2.67
N ASN A 134 -3.92 -14.99 2.73
CA ASN A 134 -4.82 -13.97 2.19
C ASN A 134 -6.27 -14.03 2.74
N ARG A 135 -6.46 -14.62 3.92
CA ARG A 135 -7.80 -14.81 4.53
C ARG A 135 -8.57 -13.51 4.78
N TYR A 136 -7.86 -12.43 5.05
CA TYR A 136 -8.43 -11.12 5.36
C TYR A 136 -8.40 -10.13 4.19
N ALA A 137 -8.20 -10.62 2.98
CA ALA A 137 -8.32 -9.79 1.78
C ALA A 137 -9.78 -9.39 1.51
N ALA A 138 -9.99 -8.34 0.74
CA ALA A 138 -11.32 -7.91 0.33
C ALA A 138 -12.09 -9.04 -0.37
N SER A 139 -13.41 -9.08 -0.21
CA SER A 139 -14.25 -10.17 -0.73
C SER A 139 -14.18 -10.34 -2.26
N TYR A 140 -13.89 -9.26 -2.97
CA TYR A 140 -13.73 -9.24 -4.43
C TYR A 140 -12.28 -9.52 -4.86
N CYS A 141 -11.36 -9.72 -3.91
CA CYS A 141 -9.96 -9.93 -4.20
C CYS A 141 -9.73 -11.32 -4.81
N LEU A 142 -8.87 -11.36 -5.83
CA LEU A 142 -8.34 -12.63 -6.32
C LEU A 142 -7.43 -13.25 -5.25
N GLY A 143 -7.45 -14.57 -5.14
CA GLY A 143 -6.58 -15.32 -4.23
C GLY A 143 -7.13 -15.49 -2.81
N LYS A 144 -8.29 -14.93 -2.48
CA LYS A 144 -8.90 -15.13 -1.17
C LYS A 144 -9.20 -16.62 -0.92
N ASN A 145 -8.85 -17.09 0.28
CA ASN A 145 -9.09 -18.45 0.81
C ASN A 145 -8.22 -19.58 0.24
N MET A 146 -7.21 -19.32 -0.58
CA MET A 146 -6.21 -20.32 -1.00
C MET A 146 -6.73 -21.56 -1.72
N ASP A 147 -8.01 -21.66 -2.07
CA ASP A 147 -8.57 -22.77 -2.84
C ASP A 147 -8.30 -22.55 -4.34
N LEU A 148 -7.04 -22.63 -4.72
CA LEU A 148 -6.55 -22.27 -6.06
C LEU A 148 -5.73 -23.40 -6.69
N GLU A 149 -5.79 -23.50 -8.02
CA GLU A 149 -4.80 -24.18 -8.84
C GLU A 149 -3.71 -23.21 -9.32
N TYR A 150 -4.08 -21.96 -9.57
CA TYR A 150 -3.16 -20.89 -9.89
C TYR A 150 -3.72 -19.50 -9.54
N TYR A 151 -2.79 -18.56 -9.33
CA TYR A 151 -3.06 -17.15 -9.15
C TYR A 151 -2.02 -16.31 -9.89
N TYR A 152 -2.46 -15.37 -10.72
CA TYR A 152 -1.61 -14.39 -11.40
C TYR A 152 -2.16 -12.99 -11.25
N ARG A 153 -1.29 -12.05 -10.94
CA ARG A 153 -1.62 -10.65 -10.82
C ARG A 153 -0.66 -9.80 -11.61
N LYS A 154 -1.20 -8.84 -12.39
CA LYS A 154 -0.36 -7.85 -13.09
C LYS A 154 0.46 -7.07 -12.10
N GLU A 155 1.72 -6.82 -12.43
CA GLU A 155 2.63 -6.05 -11.59
C GLU A 155 2.15 -4.62 -11.30
N THR A 156 1.26 -4.05 -12.14
CA THR A 156 0.64 -2.74 -11.92
C THR A 156 -0.35 -2.68 -10.76
N TYR A 157 -0.72 -3.81 -10.17
CA TYR A 157 -1.58 -3.85 -8.98
C TYR A 157 -0.80 -3.90 -7.67
N SER A 158 0.51 -4.07 -7.73
CA SER A 158 1.38 -4.14 -6.56
C SER A 158 2.16 -2.85 -6.38
N GLY A 159 2.35 -2.39 -5.15
CA GLY A 159 3.17 -1.22 -4.83
C GLY A 159 4.62 -1.36 -5.29
N ILE A 160 5.14 -2.60 -5.29
CA ILE A 160 6.39 -3.02 -5.94
C ILE A 160 6.10 -4.26 -6.78
N PRO A 161 6.60 -4.35 -8.02
CA PRO A 161 6.42 -5.50 -8.89
C PRO A 161 7.24 -6.71 -8.38
N MET A 162 6.68 -7.44 -7.41
CA MET A 162 7.28 -8.61 -6.79
C MET A 162 6.23 -9.61 -6.26
N PHE A 163 6.69 -10.85 -6.07
CA PHE A 163 5.95 -11.92 -5.40
C PHE A 163 6.94 -12.83 -4.67
N ALA A 164 6.66 -13.15 -3.41
CA ALA A 164 7.48 -14.04 -2.60
C ALA A 164 6.65 -15.21 -2.07
N MET A 165 7.34 -16.34 -1.85
CA MET A 165 6.77 -17.58 -1.33
C MET A 165 7.72 -18.13 -0.28
N GLN A 166 7.21 -18.36 0.95
CA GLN A 166 7.95 -18.93 2.08
C GLN A 166 7.31 -20.25 2.51
N HIS A 167 8.11 -21.29 2.60
CA HIS A 167 7.63 -22.56 3.15
C HIS A 167 7.48 -22.47 4.69
N LYS A 168 6.26 -22.70 5.19
CA LYS A 168 5.88 -22.47 6.60
C LYS A 168 6.72 -23.27 7.60
N ALA A 169 7.09 -24.50 7.26
CA ALA A 169 7.81 -25.37 8.21
C ALA A 169 9.33 -25.13 8.21
N THR A 170 9.92 -24.68 7.10
CA THR A 170 11.38 -24.56 6.97
C THR A 170 11.86 -23.11 6.96
N GLY A 171 10.99 -22.15 6.62
CA GLY A 171 11.34 -20.76 6.39
C GLY A 171 12.07 -20.49 5.06
N GLU A 172 12.34 -21.55 4.26
CA GLU A 172 12.98 -21.38 2.95
C GLU A 172 12.08 -20.54 2.05
N THR A 173 12.68 -19.54 1.44
CA THR A 173 11.98 -18.49 0.70
C THR A 173 12.58 -18.31 -0.68
N ILE A 174 11.70 -18.12 -1.67
CA ILE A 174 12.05 -17.62 -2.99
C ILE A 174 11.15 -16.43 -3.32
N ALA A 175 11.76 -15.34 -3.79
CA ALA A 175 11.05 -14.17 -4.24
C ALA A 175 11.46 -13.77 -5.65
N LEU A 176 10.50 -13.48 -6.49
CA LEU A 176 10.69 -12.92 -7.81
C LEU A 176 10.32 -11.44 -7.79
N SER A 177 11.16 -10.60 -8.34
CA SER A 177 10.83 -9.19 -8.58
C SER A 177 11.31 -8.79 -9.97
N ARG A 178 10.75 -7.70 -10.49
CA ARG A 178 11.31 -7.10 -11.69
C ARG A 178 12.76 -6.68 -11.43
N TRP A 179 13.65 -6.77 -12.45
CA TRP A 179 15.03 -6.36 -12.29
C TRP A 179 15.20 -4.84 -12.22
N SER A 180 14.43 -4.12 -13.03
CA SER A 180 14.49 -2.66 -13.12
C SER A 180 13.10 -2.08 -13.33
N PRO A 181 12.85 -0.81 -12.97
CA PRO A 181 11.59 -0.14 -13.23
C PRO A 181 11.21 -0.22 -14.72
N CYS A 182 9.90 -0.17 -14.99
CA CYS A 182 9.38 -0.08 -16.34
C CYS A 182 9.54 1.37 -16.84
N THR A 183 10.40 1.59 -17.81
CA THR A 183 10.64 2.92 -18.40
C THR A 183 10.00 3.12 -19.77
N THR A 184 9.46 2.06 -20.34
CA THR A 184 8.82 2.09 -21.67
C THR A 184 7.32 2.20 -21.51
N LEU A 185 6.68 3.10 -22.28
CA LEU A 185 5.21 3.20 -22.32
C LEU A 185 4.58 1.85 -22.63
N CYS A 186 3.71 1.42 -21.74
CA CYS A 186 2.88 0.24 -21.92
C CYS A 186 1.59 0.65 -22.61
N SER A 187 1.16 -0.10 -23.61
CA SER A 187 -0.18 0.02 -24.12
C SER A 187 -1.15 -0.71 -23.19
N ILE A 188 -2.29 -0.07 -22.98
CA ILE A 188 -3.40 -0.63 -22.20
C ILE A 188 -4.66 -0.72 -23.02
N ASP A 189 -4.55 -0.60 -24.34
CA ASP A 189 -5.71 -0.65 -25.22
C ASP A 189 -6.39 -2.02 -25.14
N ARG A 190 -7.67 -1.97 -24.78
CA ARG A 190 -8.60 -3.09 -24.81
C ARG A 190 -9.36 -3.16 -26.11
N THR A 191 -8.74 -2.82 -27.24
CA THR A 191 -9.42 -3.03 -28.50
C THR A 191 -9.80 -4.49 -28.62
N SER A 192 -11.03 -4.69 -28.34
CA SER A 192 -11.90 -5.85 -28.41
C SER A 192 -11.35 -7.13 -29.02
N ASN A 193 -11.17 -8.09 -28.15
CA ASN A 193 -11.13 -9.46 -28.58
C ASN A 193 -12.17 -10.18 -27.73
N GLU A 194 -13.05 -10.91 -28.38
CA GLU A 194 -14.14 -11.65 -27.77
C GLU A 194 -13.71 -12.65 -26.68
N ASN A 195 -12.41 -12.94 -26.60
CA ASN A 195 -11.83 -13.94 -25.72
C ASN A 195 -10.95 -13.40 -24.59
N TYR A 196 -11.01 -12.11 -24.24
CA TYR A 196 -10.20 -11.48 -23.19
C TYR A 196 -8.68 -11.66 -23.34
N SER A 197 -8.21 -11.84 -24.56
CA SER A 197 -6.79 -11.89 -24.92
C SER A 197 -6.49 -10.78 -25.92
N TYR A 198 -5.39 -10.07 -25.67
CA TYR A 198 -5.03 -8.89 -26.43
C TYR A 198 -3.67 -9.09 -27.06
N VAL A 199 -3.57 -8.88 -28.37
CA VAL A 199 -2.30 -8.84 -29.08
C VAL A 199 -1.77 -7.41 -29.05
N ASP A 200 -0.69 -7.20 -28.31
CA ASP A 200 -0.15 -5.87 -28.11
C ASP A 200 1.38 -5.85 -28.10
N ALA A 201 1.96 -5.26 -29.12
CA ALA A 201 3.41 -5.13 -29.27
C ALA A 201 4.05 -4.15 -28.25
N LYS A 202 3.24 -3.31 -27.62
CA LYS A 202 3.68 -2.31 -26.66
C LYS A 202 3.46 -2.74 -25.20
N MET A 203 2.90 -3.93 -24.95
CA MET A 203 2.73 -4.40 -23.59
C MET A 203 4.10 -4.69 -22.95
N THR A 204 4.49 -3.87 -22.00
CA THR A 204 5.78 -3.94 -21.30
C THR A 204 5.66 -4.34 -19.82
N ILE A 205 4.46 -4.71 -19.41
CA ILE A 205 4.10 -5.13 -18.06
C ILE A 205 3.95 -6.65 -18.03
N GLY A 206 4.46 -7.29 -16.97
CA GLY A 206 4.31 -8.70 -16.70
C GLY A 206 3.34 -8.99 -15.55
N SER A 207 3.30 -10.24 -15.13
CA SER A 207 2.53 -10.70 -13.97
C SER A 207 3.33 -11.67 -13.14
N PHE A 208 3.21 -11.51 -11.83
CA PHE A 208 3.69 -12.48 -10.87
C PHE A 208 2.58 -13.40 -10.44
N GLY A 209 2.93 -14.59 -10.00
CA GLY A 209 1.97 -15.52 -9.49
C GLY A 209 2.55 -16.82 -8.97
N VAL A 210 1.63 -17.69 -8.64
CA VAL A 210 1.89 -19.04 -8.16
C VAL A 210 0.95 -20.02 -8.83
N SER A 211 1.44 -21.21 -9.11
CA SER A 211 0.63 -22.29 -9.69
C SER A 211 1.01 -23.64 -9.10
N LYS A 212 0.04 -24.52 -8.92
CA LYS A 212 0.26 -25.94 -8.66
C LYS A 212 0.21 -26.76 -9.97
N ALA A 213 -0.65 -26.34 -10.88
CA ALA A 213 -0.69 -26.85 -12.25
C ALA A 213 -0.20 -25.77 -13.20
N THR A 214 0.44 -26.17 -14.29
CA THR A 214 0.71 -25.22 -15.38
C THR A 214 -0.62 -24.66 -15.85
N PRO A 215 -0.85 -23.33 -15.78
CA PRO A 215 -2.16 -22.80 -16.09
C PRO A 215 -2.47 -23.13 -17.52
N ASN A 216 -3.48 -23.97 -17.67
CA ASN A 216 -4.19 -24.05 -18.91
C ASN A 216 -4.78 -22.65 -19.10
N ALA A 217 -4.36 -21.91 -20.07
CA ALA A 217 -4.94 -20.61 -20.37
C ALA A 217 -6.36 -20.86 -20.93
N GLN A 218 -7.24 -21.36 -20.06
CA GLN A 218 -8.64 -21.44 -20.36
C GLN A 218 -9.20 -20.03 -20.33
N VAL A 219 -9.50 -19.54 -21.49
CA VAL A 219 -10.22 -18.29 -21.64
C VAL A 219 -11.68 -18.57 -21.31
N TYR A 220 -12.14 -18.07 -20.17
CA TYR A 220 -13.56 -18.05 -19.87
C TYR A 220 -14.17 -16.78 -20.44
N THR A 221 -15.20 -16.93 -21.26
CA THR A 221 -15.99 -15.79 -21.72
C THR A 221 -16.96 -15.32 -20.63
N TYR A 222 -17.23 -14.03 -20.59
CA TYR A 222 -18.10 -13.38 -19.59
C TYR A 222 -19.55 -13.91 -19.55
N TYR A 223 -19.96 -14.68 -20.55
CA TYR A 223 -21.34 -15.20 -20.73
C TYR A 223 -21.48 -16.72 -20.59
N GLY A 224 -20.58 -17.37 -19.86
CA GLY A 224 -20.77 -18.78 -19.52
C GLY A 224 -20.37 -19.79 -20.59
N HIS A 225 -19.74 -19.38 -21.67
CA HIS A 225 -19.17 -20.32 -22.64
C HIS A 225 -17.81 -20.81 -22.15
N ARG A 226 -17.78 -22.05 -21.69
CA ARG A 226 -16.59 -22.74 -21.24
C ARG A 226 -15.84 -23.29 -22.46
N MET A 227 -14.66 -22.74 -22.77
CA MET A 227 -13.73 -23.40 -23.69
C MET A 227 -12.75 -24.25 -22.89
N THR A 228 -12.87 -25.55 -22.99
CA THR A 228 -11.94 -26.52 -22.40
C THR A 228 -10.85 -26.81 -23.41
N VAL A 229 -9.62 -26.46 -23.10
CA VAL A 229 -8.45 -26.92 -23.86
C VAL A 229 -7.86 -28.12 -23.12
N PRO A 230 -7.63 -29.28 -23.76
CA PRO A 230 -6.98 -30.38 -23.10
C PRO A 230 -5.58 -30.02 -22.61
N LEU A 231 -5.26 -30.40 -21.36
CA LEU A 231 -3.93 -30.24 -20.80
C LEU A 231 -2.93 -31.16 -21.54
N PRO A 232 -1.72 -30.68 -21.87
CA PRO A 232 -0.63 -31.56 -22.25
C PRO A 232 -0.24 -32.47 -21.07
N GLU A 233 0.20 -33.67 -21.36
CA GLU A 233 0.51 -34.72 -20.37
C GLU A 233 1.79 -34.48 -19.53
N THR A 234 2.47 -33.38 -19.68
CA THR A 234 3.72 -33.09 -18.96
C THR A 234 3.48 -32.11 -17.80
N GLN A 235 2.94 -32.63 -16.71
CA GLN A 235 2.80 -31.85 -15.47
C GLN A 235 3.88 -32.25 -14.49
N CYS A 236 4.57 -31.23 -13.90
CA CYS A 236 5.20 -31.39 -12.62
C CYS A 236 4.13 -31.20 -11.54
N ASP A 237 3.95 -32.18 -10.67
CA ASP A 237 3.03 -32.12 -9.52
C ASP A 237 3.59 -31.25 -8.38
N GLY A 238 4.08 -30.06 -8.69
CA GLY A 238 4.74 -29.18 -7.71
C GLY A 238 4.18 -27.76 -7.71
N VAL A 239 4.37 -27.09 -6.60
CA VAL A 239 4.09 -25.64 -6.49
C VAL A 239 5.17 -24.88 -7.23
N ALA A 240 4.78 -23.95 -8.11
CA ALA A 240 5.69 -23.09 -8.85
C ALA A 240 5.43 -21.61 -8.52
N ILE A 241 6.50 -20.84 -8.40
CA ILE A 241 6.46 -19.38 -8.42
C ILE A 241 6.82 -18.90 -9.82
N ASP A 242 6.07 -17.93 -10.33
CA ASP A 242 6.07 -17.57 -11.74
C ASP A 242 6.19 -16.05 -11.98
N TYR A 243 6.90 -15.67 -13.04
CA TYR A 243 6.76 -14.39 -13.71
C TYR A 243 6.45 -14.60 -15.19
N ILE A 244 5.26 -14.22 -15.63
CA ILE A 244 4.80 -14.37 -17.02
C ILE A 244 4.83 -13.03 -17.75
N TYR A 245 5.26 -13.04 -19.03
CA TYR A 245 5.42 -11.84 -19.83
C TYR A 245 5.00 -12.06 -21.29
N PRO A 246 4.17 -11.18 -21.87
CA PRO A 246 3.46 -10.07 -21.24
C PRO A 246 2.40 -10.55 -20.24
N ALA A 247 1.72 -9.60 -19.60
CA ALA A 247 0.87 -9.83 -18.45
C ALA A 247 -0.30 -10.80 -18.69
N MET A 248 -0.67 -11.50 -17.64
CA MET A 248 -2.01 -12.07 -17.47
C MET A 248 -2.57 -11.70 -16.09
N ASN A 249 -3.87 -11.80 -15.93
CA ASN A 249 -4.52 -11.56 -14.64
C ASN A 249 -5.65 -12.58 -14.47
N GLY A 250 -5.63 -13.34 -13.39
CA GLY A 250 -6.65 -14.34 -13.14
C GLY A 250 -6.29 -15.34 -12.06
N GLN A 251 -7.26 -16.16 -11.76
CA GLN A 251 -7.12 -17.28 -10.84
C GLN A 251 -7.99 -18.43 -11.32
N GLN A 252 -7.64 -19.64 -10.92
CA GLN A 252 -8.49 -20.81 -11.06
C GLN A 252 -8.66 -21.50 -9.71
N PRO A 253 -9.88 -21.54 -9.15
CA PRO A 253 -10.16 -22.29 -7.94
C PRO A 253 -10.17 -23.79 -8.21
N VAL A 254 -9.85 -24.56 -7.17
CA VAL A 254 -9.96 -26.02 -7.20
C VAL A 254 -11.44 -26.43 -7.29
N PRO A 255 -11.85 -27.28 -8.25
CA PRO A 255 -13.22 -27.73 -8.34
C PRO A 255 -13.71 -28.40 -7.04
N GLY A 256 -14.87 -28.04 -6.56
CA GLY A 256 -15.51 -28.64 -5.37
C GLY A 256 -15.09 -28.01 -4.04
N ARG A 257 -14.26 -26.98 -4.02
CA ARG A 257 -13.83 -26.29 -2.79
C ARG A 257 -14.14 -24.80 -2.84
N GLY A 258 -14.86 -24.29 -1.82
CA GLY A 258 -15.13 -22.89 -1.57
C GLY A 258 -16.40 -22.28 -2.16
N PRO A 259 -16.85 -21.15 -1.60
CA PRO A 259 -18.13 -20.52 -1.95
C PRO A 259 -18.16 -19.84 -3.33
N TRP A 260 -17.02 -19.74 -4.01
CA TRP A 260 -16.89 -19.03 -5.29
C TRP A 260 -17.29 -19.82 -6.53
N GLN A 261 -17.69 -21.07 -6.36
CA GLN A 261 -17.92 -21.99 -7.48
C GLN A 261 -19.19 -21.76 -8.27
N ALA A 262 -20.16 -21.07 -7.68
CA ALA A 262 -21.50 -21.05 -8.25
C ALA A 262 -21.81 -19.80 -9.10
N GLU A 263 -21.17 -18.65 -8.88
CA GLU A 263 -21.75 -17.40 -9.34
C GLU A 263 -20.80 -16.37 -9.98
N GLN A 264 -19.48 -16.55 -9.98
CA GLN A 264 -18.57 -15.57 -10.62
C GLN A 264 -17.79 -16.23 -11.76
N PRO A 265 -17.94 -15.75 -12.99
CA PRO A 265 -17.09 -16.22 -14.07
C PRO A 265 -15.63 -15.81 -13.79
N LEU A 266 -14.73 -16.77 -13.85
CA LEU A 266 -13.29 -16.55 -13.72
C LEU A 266 -12.84 -15.59 -14.84
N ARG A 267 -12.32 -14.46 -14.46
CA ARG A 267 -11.83 -13.45 -15.40
C ARG A 267 -10.34 -13.65 -15.62
N ASN A 268 -9.98 -14.51 -16.55
CA ASN A 268 -8.61 -14.57 -17.04
C ASN A 268 -8.45 -13.59 -18.19
N ILE A 269 -7.61 -12.58 -17.98
CA ILE A 269 -7.26 -11.60 -19.00
C ILE A 269 -5.80 -11.83 -19.36
N THR A 270 -5.51 -12.06 -20.63
CA THR A 270 -4.15 -12.30 -21.12
C THR A 270 -3.76 -11.30 -22.20
N TRP A 271 -2.53 -10.83 -22.16
CA TRP A 271 -1.88 -10.13 -23.26
C TRP A 271 -0.90 -11.07 -23.92
N VAL A 272 -0.78 -11.00 -25.23
CA VAL A 272 0.21 -11.72 -25.99
C VAL A 272 0.98 -10.74 -26.87
N HIS A 273 2.27 -10.95 -27.02
CA HIS A 273 3.05 -10.25 -28.03
C HIS A 273 2.80 -10.86 -29.41
N PRO A 274 2.84 -10.05 -30.50
CA PRO A 274 2.49 -10.57 -31.82
C PRO A 274 3.49 -11.64 -32.29
N MET A 275 2.97 -12.73 -32.85
CA MET A 275 3.75 -13.72 -33.56
C MET A 275 4.13 -13.17 -34.95
N ARG A 276 5.16 -12.36 -35.00
CA ARG A 276 5.62 -11.67 -36.23
C ARG A 276 7.13 -11.88 -36.39
N ALA A 277 7.57 -12.31 -37.56
CA ALA A 277 8.97 -12.55 -37.85
C ALA A 277 9.84 -11.31 -37.51
N GLY A 278 10.92 -11.53 -36.78
CA GLY A 278 11.82 -10.49 -36.28
C GLY A 278 11.32 -9.76 -35.03
N PHE A 279 10.10 -10.04 -34.52
CA PHE A 279 9.67 -9.47 -33.25
C PHE A 279 10.51 -10.02 -32.11
N SER A 280 10.95 -9.13 -31.20
CA SER A 280 11.77 -9.50 -30.04
C SER A 280 11.07 -9.06 -28.76
N GLN A 281 10.96 -10.00 -27.82
CA GLN A 281 10.50 -9.79 -26.45
C GLN A 281 11.72 -9.85 -25.52
N SER A 282 11.91 -8.84 -24.66
CA SER A 282 13.00 -8.86 -23.67
C SER A 282 12.53 -8.37 -22.32
N TYR A 283 12.94 -9.06 -21.25
CA TYR A 283 12.69 -8.69 -19.87
C TYR A 283 13.72 -9.32 -18.93
N ALA A 284 13.78 -8.85 -17.70
CA ALA A 284 14.62 -9.43 -16.66
C ALA A 284 13.93 -9.44 -15.30
N VAL A 285 14.20 -10.50 -14.53
CA VAL A 285 13.74 -10.66 -13.16
C VAL A 285 14.93 -10.84 -12.22
N ALA A 286 14.75 -10.41 -10.98
CA ALA A 286 15.61 -10.73 -9.85
C ALA A 286 14.98 -11.88 -9.07
N VAL A 287 15.80 -12.88 -8.72
CA VAL A 287 15.40 -14.01 -7.88
C VAL A 287 16.20 -13.91 -6.59
N GLN A 288 15.52 -13.65 -5.49
CA GLN A 288 16.09 -13.67 -4.14
C GLN A 288 15.76 -15.00 -3.50
N MET A 289 16.77 -15.62 -2.89
CA MET A 289 16.61 -16.86 -2.13
C MET A 289 17.27 -16.66 -0.77
N ASP A 290 16.55 -17.00 0.28
CA ASP A 290 17.04 -16.94 1.65
C ASP A 290 16.16 -17.79 2.58
N ARG A 291 16.50 -17.84 3.85
CA ARG A 291 15.69 -18.46 4.90
C ARG A 291 15.36 -17.40 5.95
N TYR A 292 14.08 -17.29 6.30
CA TYR A 292 13.60 -16.38 7.33
C TYR A 292 12.82 -17.16 8.38
N ASP A 293 12.91 -16.71 9.64
CA ASP A 293 12.30 -17.40 10.77
C ASP A 293 10.77 -17.23 10.80
N ASP A 294 10.27 -16.11 10.30
CA ASP A 294 8.83 -15.84 10.21
C ASP A 294 8.44 -15.01 8.97
N PHE A 295 7.14 -14.87 8.75
CA PHE A 295 6.58 -14.13 7.63
C PHE A 295 6.98 -12.64 7.63
N ARG A 296 7.06 -11.99 8.79
CA ARG A 296 7.41 -10.55 8.88
C ARG A 296 8.83 -10.31 8.43
N ALA A 297 9.76 -11.13 8.89
CA ALA A 297 11.16 -11.06 8.46
C ALA A 297 11.30 -11.28 6.95
N MET A 298 10.56 -12.23 6.39
CA MET A 298 10.52 -12.48 4.95
C MET A 298 9.96 -11.27 4.19
N MET A 299 8.81 -10.75 4.62
CA MET A 299 8.15 -9.58 4.01
C MET A 299 9.09 -8.37 4.00
N GLN A 300 9.67 -8.00 5.15
CA GLN A 300 10.59 -6.88 5.28
C GLN A 300 11.80 -7.04 4.35
N ALA A 301 12.49 -8.18 4.44
CA ALA A 301 13.74 -8.39 3.70
C ALA A 301 13.52 -8.43 2.18
N THR A 302 12.48 -9.11 1.71
CA THR A 302 12.19 -9.20 0.27
C THR A 302 11.69 -7.87 -0.30
N TRP A 303 10.84 -7.15 0.45
CA TRP A 303 10.37 -5.83 0.04
C TRP A 303 11.50 -4.81 -0.01
N ARG A 304 12.33 -4.70 1.04
CA ARG A 304 13.46 -3.76 1.09
C ARG A 304 14.50 -4.05 0.00
N SER A 305 14.74 -5.32 -0.31
CA SER A 305 15.60 -5.72 -1.42
C SER A 305 15.03 -5.28 -2.78
N ALA A 306 13.74 -5.41 -3.00
CA ALA A 306 13.08 -4.92 -4.20
C ALA A 306 13.03 -3.38 -4.25
N TYR A 307 12.73 -2.73 -3.11
CA TYR A 307 12.71 -1.28 -2.97
C TYR A 307 14.06 -0.65 -3.35
N ALA A 308 15.17 -1.18 -2.85
CA ALA A 308 16.51 -0.67 -3.15
C ALA A 308 16.84 -0.67 -4.66
N ARG A 309 16.25 -1.61 -5.42
CA ARG A 309 16.48 -1.71 -6.88
C ARG A 309 15.46 -0.96 -7.72
N LEU A 310 14.21 -0.83 -7.23
CA LEU A 310 13.07 -0.42 -8.04
C LEU A 310 12.54 0.96 -7.69
N LYS A 311 12.94 1.52 -6.53
CA LYS A 311 12.51 2.87 -6.13
C LYS A 311 12.77 3.89 -7.24
N ASP A 312 11.75 4.62 -7.61
CA ASP A 312 11.85 5.72 -8.56
C ASP A 312 12.50 6.95 -7.91
N ARG A 313 12.85 7.91 -8.75
CA ARG A 313 13.38 9.20 -8.29
C ARG A 313 12.40 9.93 -7.37
N LEU A 314 12.93 10.78 -6.52
CA LEU A 314 12.12 11.68 -5.70
C LEU A 314 11.42 12.72 -6.59
N PHE A 315 10.19 13.02 -6.24
CA PHE A 315 9.43 14.09 -6.88
C PHE A 315 10.01 15.46 -6.47
N GLU A 316 10.21 16.33 -7.46
CA GLU A 316 10.73 17.66 -7.22
C GLU A 316 9.60 18.59 -6.76
N VAL A 317 9.57 18.90 -5.47
CA VAL A 317 8.61 19.82 -4.84
C VAL A 317 9.29 20.62 -3.75
N ASP A 318 8.93 21.88 -3.64
CA ASP A 318 9.25 22.75 -2.49
C ASP A 318 8.17 22.53 -1.44
N ASN A 319 8.51 21.80 -0.37
CA ASN A 319 7.56 21.42 0.68
C ASN A 319 7.05 22.61 1.50
N GLU A 320 7.90 23.61 1.76
CA GLU A 320 7.49 24.82 2.49
C GLU A 320 6.50 25.64 1.66
N LEU A 321 6.79 25.84 0.37
CA LEU A 321 5.89 26.55 -0.54
C LEU A 321 4.55 25.84 -0.68
N LEU A 322 4.57 24.51 -0.86
CA LEU A 322 3.35 23.71 -0.99
C LEU A 322 2.52 23.75 0.30
N PHE A 323 3.16 23.57 1.48
CA PHE A 323 2.52 23.70 2.78
C PHE A 323 1.80 25.05 2.92
N ASN A 324 2.50 26.16 2.62
CA ASN A 324 1.91 27.50 2.68
C ASN A 324 0.74 27.68 1.70
N ASN A 325 0.80 27.07 0.51
CA ASN A 325 -0.29 27.13 -0.46
C ASN A 325 -1.51 26.34 0.02
N ILE A 326 -1.32 25.17 0.61
CA ILE A 326 -2.41 24.40 1.20
C ILE A 326 -3.07 25.15 2.36
N MET A 327 -2.27 25.83 3.22
CA MET A 327 -2.82 26.62 4.32
C MET A 327 -3.63 27.83 3.83
N LYS A 328 -3.18 28.52 2.78
CA LYS A 328 -3.97 29.57 2.11
C LYS A 328 -5.25 29.01 1.48
N PHE A 329 -5.18 27.83 0.90
CA PHE A 329 -6.35 27.13 0.38
C PHE A 329 -7.34 26.81 1.49
N PHE A 330 -6.93 26.18 2.60
CA PHE A 330 -7.79 25.91 3.76
C PHE A 330 -8.41 27.20 4.32
N LYS A 331 -7.62 28.26 4.47
CA LYS A 331 -8.15 29.57 4.87
C LYS A 331 -9.26 30.05 3.93
N THR A 332 -9.03 29.95 2.61
CA THR A 332 -9.98 30.43 1.59
C THR A 332 -11.31 29.67 1.61
N ILE A 333 -11.27 28.32 1.78
CA ILE A 333 -12.47 27.48 1.73
C ILE A 333 -13.22 27.39 3.05
N THR A 334 -12.60 27.76 4.17
CA THR A 334 -13.26 27.82 5.48
C THR A 334 -14.26 28.97 5.51
N GLN A 335 -15.53 28.63 5.73
CA GLN A 335 -16.65 29.57 5.73
C GLN A 335 -17.31 29.67 7.11
N ARG A 336 -18.02 30.78 7.33
CA ARG A 336 -18.78 31.03 8.55
C ARG A 336 -20.27 30.72 8.37
N PHE A 337 -20.85 29.99 9.31
CA PHE A 337 -22.26 29.63 9.39
C PHE A 337 -22.79 30.01 10.78
N GLY A 338 -23.30 31.25 10.92
CA GLY A 338 -23.68 31.78 12.24
C GLY A 338 -22.50 31.83 13.22
N THR A 339 -22.52 30.98 14.25
CA THR A 339 -21.41 30.83 15.21
C THR A 339 -20.38 29.78 14.78
N ALA A 340 -20.75 28.87 13.84
CA ALA A 340 -19.88 27.81 13.35
C ALA A 340 -18.95 28.31 12.23
N TYR A 341 -17.79 27.68 12.17
CA TYR A 341 -16.89 27.75 11.03
C TYR A 341 -16.58 26.32 10.56
N GLY A 342 -16.35 26.15 9.27
CA GLY A 342 -15.91 24.85 8.73
C GLY A 342 -15.62 24.90 7.25
N THR A 343 -15.00 23.82 6.75
CA THR A 343 -14.75 23.58 5.34
C THR A 343 -15.88 22.76 4.73
N PRO A 344 -16.03 22.74 3.39
CA PRO A 344 -16.86 21.74 2.74
C PRO A 344 -16.41 20.32 3.09
N PHE A 345 -17.33 19.37 3.19
CA PHE A 345 -16.99 17.95 3.35
C PHE A 345 -16.54 17.33 2.02
N VAL A 346 -17.17 17.71 0.93
CA VAL A 346 -16.80 17.27 -0.41
C VAL A 346 -16.94 18.40 -1.41
N ALA A 347 -15.97 18.53 -2.30
CA ALA A 347 -16.05 19.45 -3.43
C ALA A 347 -15.71 18.73 -4.74
N GLN A 348 -16.42 19.08 -5.82
CA GLN A 348 -16.16 18.54 -7.14
C GLN A 348 -15.04 19.32 -7.83
N LEU A 349 -14.12 18.59 -8.42
CA LEU A 349 -12.97 19.10 -9.15
C LEU A 349 -13.27 19.20 -10.68
N PRO A 350 -12.56 20.05 -11.44
CA PRO A 350 -11.43 20.92 -11.05
C PRO A 350 -11.83 22.26 -10.43
N ASP A 351 -13.10 22.70 -10.60
CA ASP A 351 -13.56 24.05 -10.26
C ASP A 351 -13.79 24.27 -8.77
N PHE A 352 -13.58 23.26 -7.96
CA PHE A 352 -13.87 23.26 -6.53
C PHE A 352 -15.31 23.71 -6.26
N ASP A 353 -16.27 22.92 -6.75
CA ASP A 353 -17.68 23.14 -6.49
C ASP A 353 -18.11 22.40 -5.21
N PRO A 354 -18.36 23.09 -4.08
CA PRO A 354 -18.76 22.45 -2.84
C PRO A 354 -20.10 21.73 -2.98
N GLN A 355 -20.13 20.43 -2.67
CA GLN A 355 -21.34 19.61 -2.74
C GLN A 355 -22.05 19.49 -1.39
N SER A 356 -21.31 19.64 -0.29
CA SER A 356 -21.84 19.53 1.05
C SER A 356 -21.05 20.42 2.03
N PHE A 357 -21.75 21.08 2.93
CA PHE A 357 -21.21 21.75 4.10
C PHE A 357 -21.55 20.98 5.38
N SER A 358 -21.53 19.66 5.29
CA SER A 358 -21.43 18.82 6.48
C SER A 358 -20.01 18.92 7.03
N ALA A 359 -19.86 18.68 8.32
CA ALA A 359 -18.58 18.68 8.99
C ALA A 359 -18.47 17.46 9.89
N GLU A 360 -17.33 16.82 9.86
CA GLU A 360 -16.98 15.66 10.68
C GLU A 360 -15.78 16.02 11.54
N ILE A 361 -15.78 15.63 12.81
CA ILE A 361 -14.80 16.08 13.78
C ILE A 361 -13.37 15.64 13.41
N GLY A 362 -13.19 14.39 13.02
CA GLY A 362 -11.92 13.78 12.60
C GLY A 362 -12.07 13.03 11.27
N PHE A 363 -11.37 11.90 11.11
CA PHE A 363 -11.41 10.96 10.00
C PHE A 363 -11.37 11.64 8.61
N VAL A 364 -12.45 11.60 7.82
CA VAL A 364 -12.50 12.20 6.48
C VAL A 364 -12.64 13.72 6.58
N GLY A 365 -13.44 14.21 7.51
CA GLY A 365 -13.77 15.63 7.66
C GLY A 365 -12.66 16.48 8.23
N GLN A 366 -11.82 15.95 9.11
CA GLN A 366 -10.64 16.61 9.70
C GLN A 366 -10.86 18.06 10.16
N GLN A 367 -12.08 18.38 10.65
CA GLN A 367 -12.45 19.77 10.92
C GLN A 367 -11.60 20.38 12.04
N THR A 368 -11.46 19.67 13.16
CA THR A 368 -10.64 20.17 14.28
C THR A 368 -9.16 20.20 13.94
N GLY A 369 -8.70 19.25 13.12
CA GLY A 369 -7.34 19.25 12.59
C GLY A 369 -7.06 20.47 11.73
N ILE A 370 -7.93 20.81 10.79
CA ILE A 370 -7.84 22.02 9.97
C ILE A 370 -7.94 23.26 10.86
N GLY A 371 -8.82 23.24 11.87
CA GLY A 371 -8.95 24.33 12.85
C GLY A 371 -7.64 24.61 13.58
N TYR A 372 -6.98 23.58 14.09
CA TYR A 372 -5.68 23.69 14.73
C TYR A 372 -4.61 24.22 13.77
N GLN A 373 -4.52 23.66 12.56
CA GLN A 373 -3.51 24.07 11.59
C GLN A 373 -3.71 25.53 11.14
N LEU A 374 -4.95 25.98 10.95
CA LEU A 374 -5.25 27.39 10.64
C LEU A 374 -4.85 28.34 11.80
N LEU A 375 -5.15 27.95 13.04
CA LEU A 375 -4.75 28.73 14.23
C LEU A 375 -3.22 28.82 14.29
N ARG A 376 -2.53 27.69 14.23
CA ARG A 376 -1.07 27.61 14.30
C ARG A 376 -0.41 28.42 13.18
N TRP A 377 -0.81 28.20 11.93
CA TRP A 377 -0.27 28.91 10.77
C TRP A 377 -0.56 30.41 10.83
N GLY A 378 -1.77 30.78 11.28
CA GLY A 378 -2.16 32.17 11.46
C GLY A 378 -1.30 32.90 12.50
N VAL A 379 -0.92 32.23 13.58
CA VAL A 379 -0.01 32.78 14.61
C VAL A 379 1.38 32.97 14.01
N HIS A 380 1.94 31.97 13.33
CA HIS A 380 3.27 32.04 12.76
C HIS A 380 3.39 33.14 11.68
N ASN A 381 2.33 33.33 10.89
CA ASN A 381 2.29 34.31 9.80
C ASN A 381 1.63 35.64 10.16
N GLN A 382 1.19 35.82 11.42
CA GLN A 382 0.45 37.02 11.88
C GLN A 382 -0.83 37.28 11.06
N ASP A 383 -1.49 36.19 10.60
CA ASP A 383 -2.71 36.22 9.80
C ASP A 383 -3.94 36.14 10.71
N ALA A 384 -4.54 37.28 11.00
CA ALA A 384 -5.70 37.39 11.91
C ALA A 384 -6.93 36.63 11.40
N GLU A 385 -7.14 36.54 10.06
CA GLU A 385 -8.26 35.81 9.46
C GLU A 385 -8.10 34.31 9.66
N ALA A 386 -6.90 33.77 9.46
CA ALA A 386 -6.62 32.36 9.70
C ALA A 386 -6.81 31.99 11.17
N MET A 387 -6.32 32.84 12.08
CA MET A 387 -6.54 32.67 13.53
C MET A 387 -8.03 32.67 13.90
N GLU A 388 -8.81 33.64 13.37
CA GLU A 388 -10.26 33.73 13.64
C GLU A 388 -10.96 32.43 13.16
N LYS A 389 -10.65 31.97 11.96
CA LYS A 389 -11.26 30.75 11.38
C LYS A 389 -10.88 29.51 12.17
N GLY A 390 -9.60 29.37 12.54
CA GLY A 390 -9.12 28.26 13.35
C GLY A 390 -9.80 28.20 14.72
N LEU A 391 -9.77 29.32 15.45
CA LEU A 391 -10.47 29.46 16.74
C LEU A 391 -11.97 29.21 16.60
N GLY A 392 -12.59 29.68 15.52
CA GLY A 392 -14.02 29.51 15.27
C GLY A 392 -14.40 28.04 15.08
N ILE A 393 -13.59 27.24 14.38
CA ILE A 393 -13.80 25.79 14.26
C ILE A 393 -13.65 25.13 15.63
N LEU A 394 -12.55 25.33 16.34
CA LEU A 394 -12.25 24.67 17.60
C LEU A 394 -13.30 25.01 18.68
N ASN A 395 -13.67 26.28 18.80
CA ASN A 395 -14.68 26.73 19.76
C ASN A 395 -16.07 26.14 19.44
N TYR A 396 -16.46 26.06 18.15
CA TYR A 396 -17.73 25.46 17.79
C TYR A 396 -17.80 23.98 18.24
N TRP A 397 -16.79 23.20 17.94
CA TRP A 397 -16.77 21.78 18.33
C TRP A 397 -16.78 21.62 19.85
N THR A 398 -15.98 22.35 20.58
CA THR A 398 -15.85 22.21 22.03
C THR A 398 -17.06 22.72 22.82
N HIS A 399 -17.83 23.68 22.29
CA HIS A 399 -19.00 24.23 22.99
C HIS A 399 -20.32 23.59 22.60
N GLU A 400 -20.47 23.08 21.34
CA GLU A 400 -21.78 22.74 20.81
C GLU A 400 -21.99 21.22 20.62
N THR A 401 -20.94 20.39 20.68
CA THR A 401 -21.07 19.00 20.26
C THR A 401 -21.08 17.98 21.40
N MET A 402 -20.68 18.35 22.60
CA MET A 402 -20.64 17.43 23.73
C MET A 402 -22.03 16.88 24.06
N THR A 403 -22.15 15.58 24.25
CA THR A 403 -23.36 14.92 24.71
C THR A 403 -23.44 14.85 26.25
N GLU A 404 -24.58 14.55 26.78
CA GLU A 404 -24.77 14.32 28.23
C GLU A 404 -23.94 13.16 28.80
N HIS A 405 -23.44 12.26 27.90
CA HIS A 405 -22.60 11.14 28.28
C HIS A 405 -21.09 11.45 28.26
N GLY A 406 -20.72 12.69 27.95
CA GLY A 406 -19.32 13.10 27.97
C GLY A 406 -18.53 12.69 26.71
N VAL A 407 -19.20 12.32 25.64
CA VAL A 407 -18.62 11.98 24.34
C VAL A 407 -19.20 12.90 23.27
N PRO A 408 -18.40 13.39 22.28
CA PRO A 408 -18.90 14.32 21.28
C PRO A 408 -19.80 13.68 20.24
N LYS A 409 -20.71 14.47 19.66
CA LYS A 409 -21.32 14.18 18.37
C LYS A 409 -20.24 14.34 17.29
N VAL A 410 -20.23 13.45 16.30
CA VAL A 410 -19.14 13.40 15.31
C VAL A 410 -19.46 14.12 14.00
N TRP A 411 -20.75 14.36 13.70
CA TRP A 411 -21.19 14.88 12.42
C TRP A 411 -22.23 16.01 12.56
N VAL A 412 -22.05 17.11 11.80
CA VAL A 412 -22.96 18.25 11.79
C VAL A 412 -23.17 18.81 10.38
N HIS A 413 -24.39 19.19 10.05
CA HIS A 413 -24.68 20.03 8.89
C HIS A 413 -24.52 21.50 9.29
N LEU A 414 -23.43 22.14 8.90
CA LEU A 414 -23.05 23.48 9.32
C LEU A 414 -24.11 24.54 8.98
N SER A 415 -24.65 24.50 7.75
CA SER A 415 -25.63 25.49 7.32
C SER A 415 -26.98 25.42 8.06
N ALA A 416 -27.35 24.22 8.53
CA ALA A 416 -28.58 23.99 9.25
C ALA A 416 -28.42 23.95 10.76
N HIS A 417 -27.19 23.96 11.29
CA HIS A 417 -26.88 23.67 12.69
C HIS A 417 -27.54 22.38 13.20
N GLN A 418 -27.59 21.36 12.35
CA GLN A 418 -28.25 20.11 12.62
C GLN A 418 -27.23 18.99 12.76
N PHE A 419 -27.22 18.33 13.91
CA PHE A 419 -26.38 17.14 14.11
C PHE A 419 -27.08 15.92 13.51
N GLU A 420 -26.30 15.13 12.75
CA GLU A 420 -26.74 13.81 12.33
C GLU A 420 -26.61 12.80 13.47
N PRO A 421 -27.56 11.86 13.60
CA PRO A 421 -27.50 10.80 14.60
C PRO A 421 -26.54 9.68 14.16
N GLN A 422 -25.29 10.05 13.91
CA GLN A 422 -24.23 9.08 13.63
C GLN A 422 -23.77 8.41 14.92
N PRO A 423 -23.40 7.13 14.90
CA PRO A 423 -22.76 6.48 16.04
C PRO A 423 -21.51 7.24 16.48
N HIS A 424 -21.13 7.07 17.73
CA HIS A 424 -19.86 7.52 18.26
C HIS A 424 -18.73 6.62 17.75
N TRP A 425 -18.20 6.92 16.56
CA TRP A 425 -17.05 6.23 15.96
C TRP A 425 -15.78 6.63 16.70
N ILE A 426 -15.14 5.68 17.40
CA ILE A 426 -13.99 6.03 18.25
C ILE A 426 -12.77 6.53 17.49
N ARG A 427 -12.58 6.10 16.25
CA ARG A 427 -11.52 6.64 15.37
C ARG A 427 -11.77 8.12 15.07
N GLU A 428 -12.97 8.47 14.63
CA GLU A 428 -13.35 9.85 14.33
C GLU A 428 -13.16 10.78 15.53
N ILE A 429 -13.59 10.28 16.70
CA ILE A 429 -13.45 10.99 17.96
C ILE A 429 -11.98 11.19 18.31
N ALA A 430 -11.18 10.13 18.27
CA ALA A 430 -9.76 10.20 18.63
C ALA A 430 -8.99 11.17 17.75
N ASP A 431 -9.13 11.08 16.41
CA ASP A 431 -8.50 11.99 15.47
C ASP A 431 -8.86 13.46 15.76
N GLY A 432 -10.15 13.71 16.02
CA GLY A 432 -10.60 15.07 16.31
C GLY A 432 -10.09 15.63 17.63
N LEU A 433 -10.03 14.80 18.66
CA LEU A 433 -9.59 15.20 20.00
C LEU A 433 -8.08 15.42 20.10
N GLU A 434 -7.28 14.62 19.36
CA GLU A 434 -5.83 14.86 19.26
C GLU A 434 -5.55 16.26 18.76
N ALA A 435 -6.27 16.72 17.73
CA ALA A 435 -6.10 18.06 17.20
C ALA A 435 -6.55 19.18 18.18
N ILE A 436 -7.63 18.96 18.94
CA ILE A 436 -8.04 19.92 19.97
C ILE A 436 -6.99 20.00 21.10
N LEU A 437 -6.45 18.85 21.50
CA LEU A 437 -5.41 18.80 22.52
C LEU A 437 -4.10 19.44 22.05
N ASP A 438 -3.70 19.21 20.80
CA ASP A 438 -2.56 19.90 20.18
C ASP A 438 -2.77 21.42 20.17
N ALA A 439 -3.97 21.87 19.82
CA ALA A 439 -4.33 23.30 19.86
C ALA A 439 -4.27 23.89 21.28
N TYR A 440 -4.79 23.15 22.28
CA TYR A 440 -4.71 23.53 23.67
C TYR A 440 -3.26 23.70 24.13
N VAL A 441 -2.42 22.72 23.85
CA VAL A 441 -0.99 22.74 24.21
C VAL A 441 -0.28 23.89 23.53
N PHE A 442 -0.55 24.12 22.26
CA PHE A 442 0.03 25.22 21.47
C PHE A 442 -0.34 26.59 22.08
N GLU A 443 -1.62 26.85 22.36
CA GLU A 443 -2.07 28.12 22.95
C GLU A 443 -1.56 28.30 24.39
N LYS A 444 -1.57 27.23 25.19
CA LYS A 444 -1.07 27.26 26.57
C LYS A 444 0.40 27.68 26.64
N LYS A 445 1.25 27.15 25.75
CA LYS A 445 2.66 27.56 25.62
C LYS A 445 2.84 29.05 25.25
N ARG A 446 1.87 29.61 24.56
CA ARG A 446 1.83 31.05 24.23
C ARG A 446 1.27 31.92 25.37
N GLY A 447 0.83 31.29 26.46
CA GLY A 447 0.23 32.01 27.61
C GLY A 447 -1.27 32.29 27.41
N VAL A 448 -1.93 31.65 26.43
CA VAL A 448 -3.37 31.72 26.22
C VAL A 448 -4.00 30.44 26.78
N ASP A 449 -4.99 30.58 27.65
CA ASP A 449 -5.61 29.46 28.33
C ASP A 449 -7.04 29.22 27.78
N HIS A 450 -7.30 27.97 27.39
CA HIS A 450 -8.59 27.46 26.93
C HIS A 450 -9.04 26.28 27.79
N PRO A 451 -9.41 26.48 29.06
CA PRO A 451 -9.76 25.38 29.94
C PRO A 451 -10.94 24.53 29.41
N GLU A 452 -11.84 25.14 28.67
CA GLU A 452 -12.97 24.45 28.02
C GLU A 452 -12.53 23.43 26.97
N TRP A 453 -11.41 23.64 26.28
CA TRP A 453 -10.86 22.65 25.34
C TRP A 453 -10.27 21.44 26.09
N LEU A 454 -9.57 21.70 27.19
CA LEU A 454 -9.05 20.64 28.03
C LEU A 454 -10.20 19.86 28.70
N ASP A 455 -11.22 20.53 29.24
CA ASP A 455 -12.39 19.89 29.85
C ASP A 455 -13.13 19.01 28.85
N TYR A 456 -13.25 19.44 27.61
CA TYR A 456 -13.83 18.65 26.51
C TYR A 456 -13.03 17.37 26.26
N CYS A 457 -11.69 17.46 26.17
CA CYS A 457 -10.82 16.28 26.02
C CYS A 457 -10.86 15.37 27.24
N VAL A 458 -10.87 15.93 28.46
CA VAL A 458 -10.98 15.16 29.73
C VAL A 458 -12.28 14.37 29.79
N SER A 459 -13.41 15.01 29.45
CA SER A 459 -14.71 14.35 29.46
C SER A 459 -14.71 13.10 28.57
N THR A 460 -14.18 13.22 27.36
CA THR A 460 -14.13 12.10 26.42
C THR A 460 -13.07 11.05 26.81
N ALA A 461 -11.94 11.46 27.35
CA ALA A 461 -10.94 10.52 27.85
C ALA A 461 -11.47 9.70 29.04
N ASP A 462 -12.23 10.33 29.95
CA ASP A 462 -12.89 9.64 31.06
C ASP A 462 -13.96 8.66 30.55
N TRP A 463 -14.74 9.05 29.52
CA TRP A 463 -15.69 8.17 28.84
C TRP A 463 -14.99 6.97 28.17
N LEU A 464 -13.86 7.19 27.49
CA LEU A 464 -13.08 6.10 26.91
C LEU A 464 -12.61 5.11 27.97
N VAL A 465 -12.10 5.60 29.11
CA VAL A 465 -11.68 4.73 30.23
C VAL A 465 -12.86 3.92 30.78
N ASP A 466 -14.06 4.51 30.89
CA ASP A 466 -15.28 3.81 31.31
C ASP A 466 -15.71 2.72 30.32
N LYS A 467 -15.53 2.96 29.01
CA LYS A 467 -15.96 2.04 27.94
C LYS A 467 -14.95 0.97 27.58
N GLN A 468 -13.74 0.98 28.17
CA GLN A 468 -12.74 -0.03 27.89
C GLN A 468 -13.20 -1.42 28.33
N ASN A 469 -13.08 -2.39 27.45
CA ASN A 469 -13.38 -3.78 27.75
C ASN A 469 -12.30 -4.37 28.70
N GLU A 470 -12.64 -5.46 29.40
CA GLU A 470 -11.73 -6.15 30.32
C GLU A 470 -10.41 -6.62 29.64
N ASP A 471 -10.46 -6.91 28.33
CA ASP A 471 -9.29 -7.29 27.52
C ASP A 471 -8.45 -6.10 27.06
N GLY A 472 -8.82 -4.88 27.42
CA GLY A 472 -8.14 -3.64 27.04
C GLY A 472 -8.60 -3.03 25.72
N SER A 473 -9.49 -3.68 24.97
CA SER A 473 -10.00 -3.20 23.67
C SER A 473 -11.19 -2.25 23.82
N TRP A 474 -11.59 -1.63 22.70
CA TRP A 474 -12.88 -0.94 22.53
C TRP A 474 -13.63 -1.52 21.36
N PHE A 475 -14.98 -1.47 21.44
CA PHE A 475 -15.79 -1.64 20.25
C PHE A 475 -15.57 -0.46 19.30
N ARG A 476 -15.69 -0.72 18.01
CA ARG A 476 -15.39 0.24 16.95
C ARG A 476 -16.27 1.50 16.98
N ALA A 477 -17.53 1.33 17.41
CA ALA A 477 -18.50 2.42 17.54
C ALA A 477 -19.56 2.11 18.60
N TYR A 478 -20.17 3.15 19.15
CA TYR A 478 -21.24 3.07 20.14
C TYR A 478 -22.45 3.88 19.70
N HIS A 479 -23.65 3.34 19.94
CA HIS A 479 -24.87 4.07 19.78
C HIS A 479 -25.02 5.20 20.84
N TYR A 480 -25.97 6.11 20.64
CA TYR A 480 -26.26 7.18 21.62
C TYR A 480 -26.68 6.65 22.97
N ASP A 481 -27.30 5.47 23.06
CA ASP A 481 -27.62 4.78 24.31
C ASP A 481 -26.42 4.07 24.95
N GLN A 482 -25.21 4.28 24.40
CA GLN A 482 -23.95 3.77 24.89
C GLN A 482 -23.74 2.26 24.70
N THR A 483 -24.59 1.59 23.91
CA THR A 483 -24.39 0.19 23.52
C THR A 483 -23.50 0.08 22.30
N PRO A 484 -22.68 -1.00 22.17
CA PRO A 484 -21.87 -1.22 20.98
C PRO A 484 -22.71 -1.36 19.71
N CYS A 485 -22.27 -0.74 18.61
CA CYS A 485 -22.90 -0.88 17.30
C CYS A 485 -22.56 -2.20 16.61
N MET A 486 -21.44 -2.79 16.94
CA MET A 486 -20.91 -4.01 16.31
C MET A 486 -19.86 -4.67 17.21
N ASP A 487 -19.59 -5.95 16.98
CA ASP A 487 -18.59 -6.71 17.76
C ASP A 487 -17.14 -6.42 17.38
N SER A 488 -16.89 -5.70 16.28
CA SER A 488 -15.54 -5.38 15.84
C SER A 488 -14.81 -4.48 16.82
N LYS A 489 -13.55 -4.82 17.10
CA LYS A 489 -12.61 -4.09 17.98
C LYS A 489 -11.45 -3.43 17.21
N ALA A 490 -11.57 -3.37 15.91
CA ALA A 490 -10.53 -2.95 14.99
C ALA A 490 -10.02 -1.51 15.18
N SER A 491 -10.79 -0.63 15.84
CA SER A 491 -10.36 0.74 16.12
C SER A 491 -9.65 0.91 17.47
N THR A 492 -9.34 -0.18 18.19
CA THR A 492 -8.59 -0.11 19.46
C THR A 492 -7.30 0.69 19.38
N PRO A 493 -6.43 0.53 18.36
CA PRO A 493 -5.18 1.30 18.29
C PRO A 493 -5.40 2.81 18.12
N THR A 494 -6.53 3.26 17.58
CA THR A 494 -6.74 4.67 17.24
C THR A 494 -6.80 5.61 18.45
N VAL A 495 -7.23 5.12 19.61
CA VAL A 495 -7.36 5.94 20.83
C VAL A 495 -6.11 5.99 21.70
N ILE A 496 -5.12 5.12 21.44
CA ILE A 496 -3.95 4.96 22.31
C ILE A 496 -3.12 6.25 22.35
N ARG A 497 -2.85 6.85 21.20
CA ARG A 497 -2.06 8.09 21.11
C ARG A 497 -2.73 9.23 21.87
N PHE A 498 -4.03 9.42 21.67
CA PHE A 498 -4.81 10.42 22.42
C PHE A 498 -4.74 10.23 23.94
N LEU A 499 -4.92 8.99 24.44
CA LEU A 499 -4.85 8.72 25.87
C LEU A 499 -3.43 8.95 26.44
N ILE A 500 -2.37 8.64 25.70
CA ILE A 500 -1.00 8.99 26.10
C ILE A 500 -0.80 10.49 26.17
N GLN A 501 -1.25 11.24 25.17
CA GLN A 501 -1.19 12.71 25.18
C GLN A 501 -1.96 13.30 26.37
N MET A 502 -3.17 12.78 26.64
CA MET A 502 -3.96 13.16 27.81
C MET A 502 -3.24 12.88 29.14
N TYR A 503 -2.53 11.74 29.24
CA TYR A 503 -1.69 11.45 30.40
C TYR A 503 -0.56 12.46 30.54
N LEU A 504 0.15 12.79 29.46
CA LEU A 504 1.25 13.75 29.48
C LEU A 504 0.79 15.16 29.89
N VAL A 505 -0.37 15.59 29.45
CA VAL A 505 -0.95 16.91 29.78
C VAL A 505 -1.51 16.98 31.20
N THR A 506 -2.26 15.93 31.63
CA THR A 506 -3.01 15.97 32.90
C THR A 506 -2.35 15.27 34.07
N GLY A 507 -1.41 14.37 33.80
CA GLY A 507 -0.81 13.49 34.83
C GLY A 507 -1.74 12.36 35.32
N LYS A 508 -2.97 12.21 34.79
CA LYS A 508 -3.94 11.19 35.21
C LYS A 508 -3.47 9.79 34.81
N GLN A 509 -3.08 8.97 35.79
CA GLN A 509 -2.57 7.62 35.58
C GLN A 509 -3.58 6.67 34.91
N ALA A 510 -4.88 6.90 35.08
CA ALA A 510 -5.93 6.10 34.44
C ALA A 510 -5.79 6.07 32.90
N TYR A 511 -5.44 7.21 32.28
CA TYR A 511 -5.25 7.30 30.83
C TYR A 511 -4.04 6.47 30.36
N ARG A 512 -2.91 6.59 31.09
CA ARG A 512 -1.72 5.77 30.80
C ARG A 512 -2.02 4.28 30.95
N THR A 513 -2.74 3.89 32.00
CA THR A 513 -3.09 2.48 32.25
C THR A 513 -3.99 1.94 31.13
N ALA A 514 -5.03 2.69 30.75
CA ALA A 514 -5.93 2.30 29.67
C ALA A 514 -5.18 2.19 28.32
N ALA A 515 -4.29 3.14 28.02
CA ALA A 515 -3.47 3.10 26.81
C ALA A 515 -2.54 1.88 26.76
N ILE A 516 -1.89 1.50 27.88
CA ILE A 516 -1.02 0.32 27.95
C ILE A 516 -1.84 -0.97 27.80
N GLN A 517 -3.01 -1.08 28.40
CA GLN A 517 -3.89 -2.24 28.24
C GLN A 517 -4.32 -2.41 26.77
N ALA A 518 -4.74 -1.32 26.13
CA ALA A 518 -5.05 -1.33 24.70
C ALA A 518 -3.84 -1.65 23.83
N GLY A 519 -2.67 -1.13 24.20
CA GLY A 519 -1.40 -1.47 23.55
C GLY A 519 -1.06 -2.95 23.60
N ASN A 520 -1.30 -3.61 24.74
CA ASN A 520 -1.10 -5.05 24.86
C ASN A 520 -2.08 -5.83 23.98
N TRP A 521 -3.36 -5.45 23.94
CA TRP A 521 -4.34 -6.04 23.03
C TRP A 521 -3.90 -5.87 21.55
N THR A 522 -3.51 -4.66 21.17
CA THR A 522 -3.04 -4.34 19.81
C THR A 522 -1.76 -5.11 19.46
N PHE A 523 -0.84 -5.25 20.42
CA PHE A 523 0.40 -6.01 20.24
C PHE A 523 0.12 -7.50 19.97
N GLU A 524 -0.81 -8.11 20.70
CA GLU A 524 -1.15 -9.52 20.52
C GLU A 524 -1.90 -9.79 19.22
N HIS A 525 -2.89 -8.97 18.88
CA HIS A 525 -3.76 -9.22 17.73
C HIS A 525 -3.20 -8.65 16.43
N GLU A 526 -2.85 -7.37 16.42
CA GLU A 526 -2.41 -6.69 15.19
C GLU A 526 -0.94 -7.02 14.87
N TYR A 527 -0.03 -6.95 15.87
CA TYR A 527 1.39 -7.17 15.62
C TYR A 527 1.74 -8.66 15.61
N LEU A 528 1.55 -9.40 16.72
CA LEU A 528 1.90 -10.83 16.77
C LEU A 528 0.98 -11.67 15.89
N GLY A 529 -0.32 -11.40 15.89
CA GLY A 529 -1.31 -12.09 15.06
C GLY A 529 -1.22 -11.75 13.57
N PHE A 530 -0.52 -10.67 13.23
CA PHE A 530 -0.45 -10.12 11.87
C PHE A 530 -1.85 -9.88 11.28
N GLU A 531 -2.74 -9.25 12.07
CA GLU A 531 -4.15 -9.03 11.72
C GLU A 531 -4.51 -7.53 11.64
N TYR A 532 -3.72 -6.72 10.94
CA TYR A 532 -3.97 -5.29 10.73
C TYR A 532 -5.28 -5.07 9.96
N ARG A 533 -6.42 -5.06 10.69
CA ARG A 533 -7.76 -5.09 10.09
C ARG A 533 -8.60 -3.89 10.47
N GLY A 534 -9.44 -3.43 9.51
CA GLY A 534 -10.57 -2.55 9.78
C GLY A 534 -10.18 -1.15 10.25
N GLY A 535 -9.01 -0.66 9.91
CA GLY A 535 -8.63 0.73 10.12
C GLY A 535 -9.50 1.67 9.30
N THR A 536 -9.88 1.29 8.08
CA THR A 536 -10.85 2.05 7.28
C THR A 536 -12.25 1.92 7.87
N CYS A 537 -13.05 2.99 7.84
CA CYS A 537 -14.43 2.93 8.35
C CYS A 537 -15.34 2.04 7.51
N ASP A 538 -15.01 1.78 6.23
CA ASP A 538 -15.86 1.06 5.30
C ASP A 538 -15.89 -0.46 5.53
N GLN A 539 -14.82 -1.06 6.07
CA GLN A 539 -14.68 -2.51 6.17
C GLN A 539 -14.00 -2.94 7.48
N SER A 540 -14.73 -3.64 8.34
CA SER A 540 -14.26 -4.05 9.66
C SER A 540 -13.36 -5.29 9.71
N ASP A 541 -13.35 -6.11 8.65
CA ASP A 541 -12.73 -7.44 8.66
C ASP A 541 -11.70 -7.66 7.55
N VAL A 542 -11.29 -6.58 6.90
CA VAL A 542 -10.29 -6.61 5.83
C VAL A 542 -8.99 -6.01 6.34
N MET A 543 -7.87 -6.64 6.01
CA MET A 543 -6.56 -6.04 6.26
C MET A 543 -6.39 -4.80 5.40
N ASP A 544 -5.92 -3.73 6.01
CA ASP A 544 -5.73 -2.44 5.36
C ASP A 544 -4.49 -1.71 5.89
N LYS A 545 -4.05 -0.70 5.14
CA LYS A 545 -2.89 0.10 5.54
C LYS A 545 -3.19 0.99 6.76
N GLU A 546 -4.42 1.46 6.90
CA GLU A 546 -4.76 2.44 7.93
C GLU A 546 -4.72 1.81 9.33
N SER A 547 -5.14 0.54 9.48
CA SER A 547 -4.92 -0.20 10.72
C SER A 547 -3.46 -0.24 11.10
N GLY A 548 -2.58 -0.56 10.14
CA GLY A 548 -1.13 -0.54 10.37
C GLY A 548 -0.59 0.86 10.73
N ILE A 549 -1.11 1.93 10.11
CA ILE A 549 -0.73 3.31 10.42
C ILE A 549 -1.11 3.67 11.87
N TYR A 550 -2.33 3.34 12.29
CA TYR A 550 -2.74 3.60 13.68
C TYR A 550 -1.97 2.75 14.69
N CYS A 551 -1.62 1.51 14.34
CA CYS A 551 -0.71 0.70 15.16
C CYS A 551 0.68 1.34 15.28
N LEU A 552 1.24 1.84 14.19
CA LEU A 552 2.52 2.57 14.18
C LEU A 552 2.46 3.79 15.12
N PHE A 553 1.42 4.61 15.01
CA PHE A 553 1.24 5.78 15.87
C PHE A 553 1.05 5.39 17.33
N ALA A 554 0.23 4.38 17.61
CA ALA A 554 -0.03 3.87 18.94
C ALA A 554 1.23 3.33 19.64
N PHE A 555 1.97 2.45 18.96
CA PHE A 555 3.18 1.84 19.52
C PHE A 555 4.28 2.88 19.74
N LEU A 556 4.43 3.83 18.83
CA LEU A 556 5.39 4.91 19.01
C LEU A 556 5.03 5.82 20.19
N ALA A 557 3.74 6.15 20.38
CA ALA A 557 3.26 6.91 21.54
C ALA A 557 3.49 6.15 22.86
N LEU A 558 3.26 4.84 22.88
CA LEU A 558 3.55 3.99 24.04
C LEU A 558 5.06 3.94 24.34
N TYR A 559 5.90 3.87 23.31
CA TYR A 559 7.35 3.94 23.49
C TYR A 559 7.77 5.29 24.10
N ASP A 560 7.23 6.40 23.58
CA ASP A 560 7.49 7.74 24.11
C ASP A 560 7.13 7.88 25.62
N ALA A 561 6.07 7.20 26.07
CA ALA A 561 5.58 7.29 27.43
C ALA A 561 6.21 6.26 28.40
N THR A 562 6.84 5.19 27.88
CA THR A 562 7.28 4.06 28.72
C THR A 562 8.74 3.68 28.52
N GLU A 563 9.33 4.03 27.38
CA GLU A 563 10.66 3.59 26.91
C GLU A 563 10.82 2.06 26.87
N GLU A 564 9.70 1.28 26.84
CA GLU A 564 9.76 -0.17 26.74
C GLU A 564 10.11 -0.61 25.31
N PRO A 565 11.20 -1.37 25.10
CA PRO A 565 11.70 -1.72 23.76
C PRO A 565 10.68 -2.45 22.87
N LYS A 566 9.76 -3.24 23.47
CA LYS A 566 8.73 -3.97 22.72
C LYS A 566 7.83 -3.05 21.86
N TRP A 567 7.59 -1.82 22.35
CA TRP A 567 6.75 -0.86 21.62
C TRP A 567 7.47 -0.30 20.40
N LEU A 568 8.79 -0.06 20.51
CA LEU A 568 9.59 0.36 19.36
C LEU A 568 9.70 -0.75 18.32
N GLU A 569 9.89 -2.00 18.76
CA GLU A 569 9.89 -3.18 17.89
C GLU A 569 8.56 -3.31 17.14
N ALA A 570 7.45 -3.20 17.86
CA ALA A 570 6.11 -3.28 17.26
C ALA A 570 5.82 -2.09 16.30
N ALA A 571 6.30 -0.88 16.64
CA ALA A 571 6.20 0.28 15.75
C ALA A 571 6.97 0.06 14.44
N CYS A 572 8.19 -0.48 14.52
CA CYS A 572 8.96 -0.87 13.33
C CYS A 572 8.23 -1.92 12.49
N GLY A 573 7.67 -2.96 13.13
CA GLY A 573 6.92 -3.99 12.41
C GLY A 573 5.64 -3.47 11.73
N ALA A 574 4.93 -2.53 12.37
CA ALA A 574 3.80 -1.84 11.75
C ALA A 574 4.25 -0.95 10.57
N ALA A 575 5.38 -0.24 10.71
CA ALA A 575 5.97 0.55 9.63
C ALA A 575 6.35 -0.34 8.43
N ASP A 576 7.04 -1.45 8.68
CA ASP A 576 7.41 -2.43 7.64
C ASP A 576 6.18 -3.03 6.92
N TYR A 577 5.04 -3.14 7.61
CA TYR A 577 3.79 -3.56 6.99
C TYR A 577 3.19 -2.46 6.11
N VAL A 578 3.03 -1.24 6.62
CA VAL A 578 2.30 -0.19 5.89
C VAL A 578 3.08 0.34 4.68
N GLU A 579 4.42 0.34 4.71
CA GLU A 579 5.22 0.74 3.55
C GLU A 579 4.96 -0.13 2.32
N THR A 580 4.57 -1.40 2.52
CA THR A 580 4.31 -2.34 1.43
C THR A 580 3.09 -1.98 0.57
N PHE A 581 2.23 -1.10 1.04
CA PHE A 581 1.07 -0.61 0.27
C PHE A 581 1.44 0.53 -0.70
N THR A 582 2.62 1.12 -0.54
CA THR A 582 3.04 2.31 -1.31
C THR A 582 3.59 1.92 -2.68
N TYR A 583 3.15 2.62 -3.71
CA TYR A 583 3.74 2.53 -5.04
C TYR A 583 5.08 3.26 -5.04
N VAL A 584 6.16 2.50 -5.12
CA VAL A 584 7.53 3.04 -5.12
C VAL A 584 8.22 2.92 -6.46
N ALA A 585 7.68 2.10 -7.36
CA ALA A 585 8.11 1.95 -8.74
C ALA A 585 7.01 2.45 -9.68
N ASP A 586 7.42 3.23 -10.67
CA ASP A 586 6.51 3.71 -11.69
C ASP A 586 6.35 2.71 -12.84
N PHE A 587 5.21 2.78 -13.51
CA PHE A 587 4.96 2.05 -14.75
C PHE A 587 4.24 2.99 -15.73
N PRO A 588 4.96 3.60 -16.66
CA PRO A 588 4.36 4.53 -17.60
C PRO A 588 3.37 3.79 -18.52
N VAL A 589 2.15 4.33 -18.64
CA VAL A 589 1.09 3.79 -19.48
C VAL A 589 0.64 4.81 -20.51
N GLU A 590 0.35 4.33 -21.72
CA GLU A 590 -0.25 5.15 -22.75
C GLU A 590 -1.76 5.21 -22.52
N PHE A 591 -2.26 6.40 -22.32
CA PHE A 591 -3.68 6.61 -22.10
C PHE A 591 -4.40 6.88 -23.43
N PRO A 592 -5.53 6.23 -23.71
CA PRO A 592 -6.23 6.36 -24.97
C PRO A 592 -6.94 7.73 -25.15
N TYR A 593 -7.09 8.49 -24.07
CA TYR A 593 -7.69 9.83 -24.08
C TYR A 593 -7.08 10.71 -22.98
N LYS A 594 -7.00 12.00 -23.22
CA LYS A 594 -6.58 12.96 -22.20
C LYS A 594 -7.72 13.19 -21.22
N HIS A 595 -7.43 12.93 -19.96
CA HIS A 595 -8.33 13.20 -18.84
C HIS A 595 -7.66 14.20 -17.90
N PRO A 596 -8.36 15.25 -17.40
CA PRO A 596 -7.73 16.28 -16.57
C PRO A 596 -7.07 15.76 -15.29
N PHE A 597 -7.52 14.61 -14.78
CA PHE A 597 -6.93 13.96 -13.58
C PHE A 597 -6.06 12.76 -13.90
N GLN A 598 -5.67 12.61 -15.16
CA GLN A 598 -4.80 11.55 -15.59
C GLN A 598 -3.36 11.88 -15.23
N ARG A 599 -2.71 10.97 -14.52
CA ARG A 599 -1.32 11.14 -14.11
C ARG A 599 -0.42 10.20 -14.88
N SER A 600 0.76 10.71 -15.21
CA SER A 600 1.84 9.91 -15.80
C SER A 600 2.62 9.12 -14.74
N HIS A 601 2.53 9.51 -13.47
CA HIS A 601 3.28 8.92 -12.36
C HIS A 601 2.35 8.59 -11.19
N ILE A 602 2.63 7.48 -10.51
CA ILE A 602 1.84 6.97 -9.39
C ILE A 602 2.64 6.77 -8.11
N THR A 603 3.96 6.96 -8.16
CA THR A 603 4.82 6.79 -6.99
C THR A 603 4.39 7.71 -5.84
N GLY A 604 4.37 7.18 -4.62
CA GLY A 604 3.81 7.86 -3.46
C GLY A 604 2.32 7.64 -3.23
N ALA A 605 1.56 7.19 -4.23
CA ALA A 605 0.22 6.68 -3.98
C ALA A 605 0.28 5.35 -3.23
N SER A 606 -0.76 5.01 -2.48
CA SER A 606 -0.82 3.79 -1.68
C SER A 606 -2.19 3.12 -1.78
N GLN A 607 -2.19 1.80 -1.80
CA GLN A 607 -3.44 1.03 -1.77
C GLN A 607 -4.13 1.18 -0.41
N VAL A 608 -5.46 1.12 -0.38
CA VAL A 608 -6.23 1.26 0.86
C VAL A 608 -6.29 -0.08 1.61
N THR A 609 -6.76 -1.13 0.94
CA THR A 609 -6.97 -2.46 1.52
C THR A 609 -6.27 -3.53 0.70
N VAL A 610 -6.02 -4.69 1.30
CA VAL A 610 -5.42 -5.84 0.63
C VAL A 610 -6.30 -6.29 -0.54
N GLY A 611 -5.70 -6.32 -1.73
CA GLY A 611 -6.37 -6.66 -2.98
C GLY A 611 -7.15 -5.52 -3.64
N ALA A 612 -7.19 -4.33 -3.05
CA ALA A 612 -7.79 -3.16 -3.68
C ALA A 612 -7.05 -2.73 -4.96
N ASN A 613 -7.78 -2.08 -5.83
CA ASN A 613 -7.23 -1.55 -7.08
C ASN A 613 -7.16 -0.01 -7.08
N GLY A 614 -7.52 0.61 -5.97
CA GLY A 614 -7.47 2.05 -5.78
C GLY A 614 -6.28 2.47 -4.94
N GLY A 615 -5.80 3.68 -5.16
CA GLY A 615 -4.73 4.28 -4.39
C GLY A 615 -5.03 5.73 -4.04
N ASP A 616 -4.49 6.15 -2.91
CA ASP A 616 -4.57 7.47 -2.35
C ASP A 616 -3.18 7.97 -1.91
N CYS A 617 -3.09 9.17 -1.35
CA CYS A 617 -1.85 9.72 -0.82
C CYS A 617 -1.77 9.64 0.72
N TYR A 618 -2.59 8.84 1.39
CA TYR A 618 -2.71 8.83 2.85
C TYR A 618 -1.38 8.53 3.57
N MET A 619 -0.46 7.81 2.93
CA MET A 619 0.88 7.55 3.47
C MET A 619 1.72 8.82 3.71
N ALA A 620 1.33 9.97 3.17
CA ALA A 620 1.95 11.25 3.50
C ALA A 620 1.95 11.52 5.00
N ALA A 621 0.88 11.12 5.72
CA ALA A 621 0.76 11.23 7.17
C ALA A 621 1.90 10.55 7.95
N CYS A 622 2.56 9.58 7.34
CA CYS A 622 3.60 8.79 7.99
C CYS A 622 5.02 9.38 7.84
N SER A 623 5.23 10.38 6.98
CA SER A 623 6.59 10.87 6.67
C SER A 623 7.38 11.29 7.92
N TYR A 624 6.75 12.03 8.84
CA TYR A 624 7.38 12.46 10.09
C TYR A 624 7.68 11.27 11.03
N VAL A 625 6.77 10.31 11.17
CA VAL A 625 6.99 9.17 12.08
C VAL A 625 8.04 8.19 11.57
N TYR A 626 8.16 8.01 10.24
CA TYR A 626 9.29 7.25 9.66
C TYR A 626 10.63 7.92 9.94
N TYR A 627 10.70 9.25 9.83
CA TYR A 627 11.90 9.99 10.20
C TYR A 627 12.23 9.82 11.70
N ARG A 628 11.22 9.83 12.56
CA ARG A 628 11.39 9.51 13.99
C ARG A 628 11.92 8.10 14.23
N LEU A 629 11.40 7.10 13.52
CA LEU A 629 11.93 5.73 13.61
C LEU A 629 13.41 5.67 13.25
N TYR A 630 13.83 6.38 12.20
CA TYR A 630 15.24 6.52 11.88
C TYR A 630 16.06 7.09 13.05
N LEU A 631 15.62 8.16 13.67
CA LEU A 631 16.33 8.75 14.80
C LEU A 631 16.40 7.84 16.03
N LEU A 632 15.41 6.99 16.25
CA LEU A 632 15.33 6.05 17.36
C LEU A 632 16.11 4.77 17.10
N THR A 633 16.10 4.24 15.89
CA THR A 633 16.71 2.95 15.55
C THR A 633 18.08 3.06 14.91
N GLY A 634 18.36 4.17 14.22
CA GLY A 634 19.54 4.32 13.36
C GLY A 634 19.43 3.61 12.00
N ASP A 635 18.29 2.98 11.68
CA ASP A 635 18.08 2.31 10.41
C ASP A 635 17.82 3.35 9.29
N ALA A 636 18.81 3.48 8.39
CA ALA A 636 18.79 4.44 7.30
C ALA A 636 17.63 4.24 6.31
N HIS A 637 17.05 3.02 6.24
CA HIS A 637 15.88 2.76 5.42
C HIS A 637 14.70 3.66 5.80
N TYR A 638 14.45 3.85 7.10
CA TYR A 638 13.35 4.70 7.55
C TYR A 638 13.56 6.18 7.19
N CYS A 639 14.80 6.67 7.16
CA CYS A 639 15.07 8.03 6.66
C CYS A 639 14.80 8.16 5.16
N ASP A 640 15.31 7.21 4.38
CA ASP A 640 15.13 7.18 2.92
C ASP A 640 13.63 7.07 2.54
N PHE A 641 12.87 6.23 3.25
CA PHE A 641 11.44 6.10 3.01
C PHE A 641 10.64 7.32 3.51
N ALA A 642 11.04 7.95 4.62
CA ALA A 642 10.46 9.22 5.09
C ALA A 642 10.59 10.31 4.02
N GLU A 643 11.78 10.45 3.42
CA GLU A 643 12.01 11.41 2.34
C GLU A 643 11.20 11.06 1.10
N PHE A 644 11.11 9.78 0.74
CA PHE A 644 10.26 9.32 -0.35
C PHE A 644 8.79 9.70 -0.13
N LEU A 645 8.22 9.47 1.05
CA LEU A 645 6.86 9.86 1.40
C LEU A 645 6.69 11.39 1.38
N ASN A 646 7.64 12.12 1.98
CA ASN A 646 7.59 13.58 2.04
C ASN A 646 7.63 14.26 0.66
N LYS A 647 8.13 13.57 -0.36
CA LYS A 647 8.21 14.06 -1.74
C LYS A 647 7.15 13.42 -2.64
N ASN A 648 7.14 12.09 -2.74
CA ASN A 648 6.40 11.39 -3.79
C ASN A 648 4.89 11.35 -3.54
N CYS A 649 4.40 11.38 -2.30
CA CYS A 649 2.96 11.49 -2.04
C CYS A 649 2.34 12.78 -2.61
N LYS A 650 3.15 13.79 -2.90
CA LYS A 650 2.73 15.10 -3.41
C LYS A 650 2.69 15.21 -4.94
N GLN A 651 3.01 14.13 -5.67
CA GLN A 651 2.90 14.11 -7.14
C GLN A 651 1.47 14.40 -7.65
N ALA A 652 0.51 14.23 -6.77
CA ALA A 652 -0.91 14.43 -7.06
C ALA A 652 -1.37 15.88 -6.87
N ASN A 653 -0.62 16.70 -6.17
CA ASN A 653 -0.98 18.07 -5.88
C ASN A 653 -0.78 18.97 -7.12
N ASP A 654 -1.59 19.99 -7.19
CA ASP A 654 -1.31 21.11 -8.07
C ASP A 654 -0.24 22.00 -7.41
N VAL A 655 1.02 21.77 -7.74
CA VAL A 655 2.14 22.49 -7.12
C VAL A 655 2.41 23.86 -7.77
N ASP A 656 2.01 24.03 -9.03
CA ASP A 656 2.36 25.20 -9.86
C ASP A 656 1.21 25.74 -10.72
N GLY A 657 0.01 25.20 -10.60
CA GLY A 657 -1.17 25.54 -11.40
C GLY A 657 -1.27 24.76 -12.71
N ALA A 658 -0.36 23.82 -12.99
CA ALA A 658 -0.35 23.08 -14.26
C ALA A 658 -1.45 22.00 -14.35
N THR A 659 -1.94 21.51 -13.23
CA THR A 659 -3.04 20.53 -13.19
C THR A 659 -4.39 21.16 -13.54
N GLY A 660 -4.50 22.49 -13.44
CA GLY A 660 -5.71 23.23 -13.74
C GLY A 660 -6.78 23.17 -12.65
N TYR A 661 -6.41 22.83 -11.41
CA TYR A 661 -7.31 23.00 -10.27
C TYR A 661 -7.48 24.48 -9.93
N LYS A 662 -8.64 24.82 -9.36
CA LYS A 662 -8.97 26.20 -9.00
C LYS A 662 -7.96 26.83 -8.01
N TYR A 663 -7.43 26.05 -7.11
CA TYR A 663 -6.46 26.51 -6.10
C TYR A 663 -5.17 25.67 -6.18
N ILE A 664 -4.05 26.36 -6.17
CA ILE A 664 -2.73 25.72 -6.05
C ILE A 664 -2.64 25.04 -4.66
N GLY A 665 -2.02 23.89 -4.60
CA GLY A 665 -1.92 23.05 -3.42
C GLY A 665 -3.00 21.96 -3.32
N MET A 666 -4.09 22.07 -4.08
CA MET A 666 -5.13 21.05 -4.08
C MET A 666 -4.64 19.70 -4.59
N ILE A 667 -5.28 18.65 -4.10
CA ILE A 667 -5.11 17.27 -4.53
C ILE A 667 -6.47 16.61 -4.67
N ASN A 668 -6.63 15.62 -5.53
CA ASN A 668 -7.83 14.80 -5.56
C ASN A 668 -7.75 13.64 -4.55
N GLU A 669 -8.89 13.08 -4.18
CA GLU A 669 -9.01 12.00 -3.18
C GLU A 669 -8.19 10.76 -3.50
N GLY A 670 -7.84 10.52 -4.73
CA GLY A 670 -7.13 9.34 -5.15
C GLY A 670 -7.59 8.85 -6.51
N GLY A 671 -7.32 7.60 -6.84
CA GLY A 671 -7.70 7.06 -8.12
C GLY A 671 -7.68 5.54 -8.19
N ALA A 672 -8.27 5.02 -9.27
CA ALA A 672 -8.30 3.60 -9.55
C ALA A 672 -7.13 3.20 -10.47
N PHE A 673 -6.32 2.24 -10.03
CA PHE A 673 -5.29 1.57 -10.84
C PHE A 673 -5.83 0.32 -11.54
N SER A 674 -7.10 0.02 -11.33
CA SER A 674 -7.71 -1.16 -11.92
C SER A 674 -7.72 -1.05 -13.44
N ASP A 675 -7.58 -2.16 -14.06
CA ASP A 675 -7.87 -2.30 -15.47
C ASP A 675 -7.08 -1.38 -16.42
N GLN A 676 -5.83 -1.00 -16.05
CA GLN A 676 -4.96 -0.35 -17.03
C GLN A 676 -5.01 1.18 -17.05
N ARG A 677 -5.66 1.81 -16.07
CA ARG A 677 -5.73 3.28 -16.00
C ARG A 677 -5.55 3.74 -14.58
N TYR A 678 -4.81 4.82 -14.40
CA TYR A 678 -5.00 5.67 -13.25
C TYR A 678 -6.02 6.74 -13.63
N LEU A 679 -7.22 6.60 -13.10
CA LEU A 679 -8.26 7.65 -13.18
C LEU A 679 -8.39 8.25 -11.79
N GLY A 680 -7.96 9.49 -11.62
CA GLY A 680 -8.22 10.25 -10.41
C GLY A 680 -9.72 10.46 -10.18
N ASN A 681 -10.14 10.43 -8.94
CA ASN A 681 -11.48 10.82 -8.55
C ASN A 681 -11.72 12.30 -8.84
N TYR A 682 -12.97 12.65 -9.15
CA TYR A 682 -13.38 14.05 -9.34
C TYR A 682 -13.70 14.78 -8.03
N HIS A 683 -13.33 14.19 -6.90
CA HIS A 683 -13.67 14.73 -5.59
C HIS A 683 -12.40 15.14 -4.83
N TRP A 684 -12.59 16.21 -4.05
CA TRP A 684 -11.72 16.59 -2.97
C TRP A 684 -12.46 16.40 -1.65
N LEU A 685 -11.73 15.90 -0.65
CA LEU A 685 -12.17 15.74 0.75
C LEU A 685 -11.14 16.39 1.68
N PRO A 686 -11.51 16.87 2.87
CA PRO A 686 -10.59 17.56 3.78
C PRO A 686 -9.32 16.78 4.12
N TRP A 687 -9.44 15.48 4.36
CA TRP A 687 -8.30 14.63 4.70
C TRP A 687 -7.20 14.62 3.63
N CYS A 688 -7.56 14.81 2.36
CA CYS A 688 -6.61 14.69 1.24
C CYS A 688 -5.39 15.62 1.39
N ASN A 689 -5.62 16.85 1.80
CA ASN A 689 -4.55 17.80 2.08
C ASN A 689 -4.13 17.78 3.56
N TYR A 690 -5.02 17.41 4.48
CA TYR A 690 -4.68 17.37 5.90
C TYR A 690 -3.54 16.39 6.22
N VAL A 691 -3.53 15.20 5.58
CA VAL A 691 -2.47 14.19 5.76
C VAL A 691 -1.09 14.66 5.28
N GLU A 692 -1.03 15.73 4.49
CA GLU A 692 0.22 16.36 4.05
C GLU A 692 0.64 17.49 5.01
N VAL A 693 -0.35 18.21 5.54
CA VAL A 693 -0.15 19.38 6.41
C VAL A 693 0.30 18.96 7.82
N ASP A 694 -0.31 17.93 8.41
CA ASP A 694 0.03 17.49 9.76
C ASP A 694 1.51 17.12 9.91
N PRO A 695 2.10 16.21 9.11
CA PRO A 695 3.53 15.91 9.23
C PRO A 695 4.44 17.11 8.87
N ALA A 696 4.04 17.96 7.92
CA ALA A 696 4.80 19.16 7.57
C ALA A 696 4.87 20.14 8.76
N SER A 697 3.76 20.34 9.48
CA SER A 697 3.73 21.16 10.68
C SER A 697 4.58 20.56 11.82
N ARG A 698 4.60 19.23 11.95
CA ARG A 698 5.44 18.54 12.94
C ARG A 698 6.94 18.64 12.62
N PHE A 699 7.33 18.58 11.36
CA PHE A 699 8.71 18.86 10.94
C PHE A 699 9.10 20.31 11.27
N GLU A 700 8.23 21.29 10.98
CA GLU A 700 8.46 22.70 11.28
C GLU A 700 8.55 22.95 12.79
N ASP A 701 7.64 22.39 13.61
CA ASP A 701 7.64 22.56 15.06
C ASP A 701 8.86 21.90 15.72
N THR A 702 9.33 20.78 15.19
CA THR A 702 10.44 20.03 15.76
C THR A 702 11.79 20.58 15.31
N PHE A 703 11.95 20.88 14.02
CA PHE A 703 13.25 21.19 13.42
C PHE A 703 13.34 22.61 12.84
N GLY A 704 12.23 23.33 12.72
CA GLY A 704 12.16 24.62 12.03
C GLY A 704 12.33 24.51 10.51
N LEU A 705 12.13 23.33 9.91
CA LEU A 705 12.43 23.01 8.52
C LEU A 705 11.35 22.06 7.96
N HIS A 706 11.14 22.11 6.62
CA HIS A 706 10.19 21.23 5.91
C HIS A 706 10.87 20.15 5.08
N GLU A 707 12.16 20.33 4.75
CA GLU A 707 12.92 19.42 3.90
C GLU A 707 13.80 18.48 4.73
N ILE A 708 13.61 17.18 4.60
CA ILE A 708 14.43 16.17 5.31
C ILE A 708 15.90 16.33 4.94
N ALA A 709 16.21 16.59 3.67
CA ALA A 709 17.58 16.85 3.22
C ALA A 709 18.25 18.06 3.92
N ASP A 710 17.49 19.06 4.39
CA ASP A 710 18.00 20.18 5.17
C ASP A 710 18.11 19.82 6.66
N ILE A 711 17.15 19.07 7.18
CA ILE A 711 17.20 18.54 8.55
C ILE A 711 18.44 17.64 8.74
N GLU A 712 18.78 16.81 7.74
CA GLU A 712 19.96 15.93 7.77
C GLU A 712 21.31 16.71 7.85
N LYS A 713 21.34 18.01 7.55
CA LYS A 713 22.52 18.87 7.74
C LYS A 713 22.76 19.23 9.22
N LEU A 714 21.75 19.11 10.06
CA LEU A 714 21.89 19.28 11.50
C LEU A 714 22.64 18.08 12.13
N PRO A 715 23.43 18.30 13.20
CA PRO A 715 24.10 17.20 13.89
C PRO A 715 23.10 16.14 14.40
N LEU A 716 23.42 14.87 14.24
CA LEU A 716 22.53 13.75 14.62
C LEU A 716 22.06 13.84 16.09
N GLU A 717 22.97 14.14 17.00
CA GLU A 717 22.63 14.24 18.44
C GLU A 717 21.71 15.44 18.72
N GLU A 718 21.78 16.50 17.94
CA GLU A 718 20.85 17.61 18.01
C GLU A 718 19.47 17.20 17.54
N ARG A 719 19.37 16.54 16.40
CA ARG A 719 18.11 16.01 15.86
C ARG A 719 17.43 15.02 16.81
N LYS A 720 18.19 14.11 17.42
CA LYS A 720 17.70 13.20 18.46
C LYS A 720 17.16 13.93 19.69
N ARG A 721 17.84 15.00 20.12
CA ARG A 721 17.37 15.83 21.23
C ARG A 721 16.07 16.56 20.89
N MET A 722 15.98 17.12 19.69
CA MET A 722 14.77 17.83 19.21
C MET A 722 13.56 16.87 19.08
N ASN A 723 13.79 15.60 18.80
CA ASN A 723 12.75 14.58 18.61
C ASN A 723 12.09 14.11 19.91
N ARG A 724 12.15 14.85 20.99
CA ARG A 724 11.51 14.46 22.24
C ARG A 724 10.06 14.94 22.31
N ILE A 725 9.14 14.12 21.79
CA ILE A 725 7.71 14.41 21.83
C ILE A 725 7.18 14.56 23.26
N TYR A 726 7.78 13.88 24.23
CA TYR A 726 7.48 14.00 25.64
C TYR A 726 7.59 15.46 26.11
N ASP A 727 8.61 16.17 25.67
CA ASP A 727 8.82 17.57 26.01
C ASP A 727 7.75 18.51 25.38
N THR A 728 7.01 18.04 24.35
CA THR A 728 5.94 18.80 23.72
C THR A 728 4.72 18.93 24.62
N TYR A 729 4.36 17.85 25.31
CA TYR A 729 3.14 17.78 26.13
C TYR A 729 3.40 17.95 27.63
N HIS A 730 4.62 17.74 28.09
CA HIS A 730 4.96 17.61 29.53
C HIS A 730 5.09 18.93 30.33
N PRO A 731 5.34 20.11 29.84
CA PRO A 731 5.82 21.19 30.71
C PRO A 731 4.81 22.28 30.99
N PHE A 732 3.81 21.98 31.74
CA PHE A 732 2.97 23.04 32.32
C PHE A 732 3.26 23.23 33.80
#